data_4ca23dba1763a73a59db7f0ce901e4de
#
_entry.id   4ca23dba1763a73a59db7f0ce901e4de
#
_cell.length_a   1.000
_cell.length_b   1.000
_cell.length_c   1.000
_cell.angle_alpha   90.00
_cell.angle_beta   90.00
_cell.angle_gamma   90.00
#
_symmetry.space_group_name_H-M   'P 1'
#
loop_
_entity.id
_entity.type
_entity.pdbx_description
1 polymer ?
#
loop_
_entity_poly.entity_id
_entity_poly.type
_entity_poly.pdbx_seq_one_letter_code
_entity_poly.pdbx_strand_id
1 'polypeptide(L)'
;MAGCLAAAGLAVACAAPAGGAGEVGPRPVVLAVRTPPGDGDHGLAAAIRAGRFYRRALPRLVGVRLEVGPAAAGSVDILLDVAPAAMAAGAARSAGLPLRVTESAVELAGSRYDAPGQAVAVRLPAGTRTTWLVVGVDAAGAVALADRLLFELADKAGAFGDAGGGAGGDRADRDRNAGPHPWTLGFDFMVREAPRLERRGQWRQAAGAVVVDPASERDDLREWQRAAAALRELPGERVTLLASPARLAGHGRAELERLAAELDGAVAAMAPRLLGGSARELRQPEPPIVVAVEDDFVEQARHTGEIGEAVPAAAPGDRAELHLVFHPDDLFAYRVALAGRLIARAGLGRAAGMAPTAPWLERGAALWLAGDWYGRPYRQWLPWLAGAEVLPTGAELLAPATPTEGSTVLWTPVAAALIDHQPGETLAAKLAAVRRLTPREVDSWLAGLATRQPFAGVAAATAARAHPAATSTAARATGGDARGDARGEAPAAPLPFLRGVSLAMENSLEGGYHAPALDRQLDRLAAMGADAVSLMPFAFEEGPSAPRLHLLGGGPESETDVGLVHAVRRARAHGLRTLYKPHVWVGGGSWPGDVAMRDEAAWREWWRDYRRYVLHHAVLARWSGADLFSIGCELSGTLGRAEEWRQLIAAVRQVFPGPLTYAGNWSGDLELAPFWEQLDLVGVDAYFPLSPDPAAGRAELARGAAAVVARLAAASHAHRRPLLLTEVGFAACRATWTAPHREGGTPSQADQAAAYAALFGALGHPPWLAGAFVWKAFSGEAAAADRPAAARRRREETAADFRFLGRQAEAAIAAYYSRR
;
A
#
# COMPACT_ATOMS: atom_id res chain seq x y z
N MET A 1 11.59 18.90 -15.67
CA MET A 1 11.10 18.75 -14.28
C MET A 1 9.82 17.91 -14.28
N ALA A 2 9.87 16.68 -14.73
CA ALA A 2 8.72 15.76 -14.72
C ALA A 2 9.16 14.29 -14.55
N GLY A 3 10.25 14.07 -13.85
CA GLY A 3 10.93 12.79 -13.88
C GLY A 3 10.52 11.76 -12.83
N CYS A 4 9.98 12.13 -11.69
CA CYS A 4 9.49 11.18 -10.69
C CYS A 4 8.03 10.75 -10.87
N LEU A 5 7.27 11.46 -11.70
CA LEU A 5 5.85 11.16 -11.95
C LEU A 5 5.61 9.88 -12.77
N ALA A 6 6.65 9.40 -13.43
CA ALA A 6 6.59 8.16 -14.21
C ALA A 6 6.58 6.88 -13.36
N ALA A 7 6.84 6.98 -12.05
CA ALA A 7 6.82 5.83 -11.15
C ALA A 7 5.44 5.14 -11.06
N ALA A 8 4.38 5.83 -11.45
CA ALA A 8 3.03 5.27 -11.41
C ALA A 8 2.23 5.50 -12.71
N GLY A 9 2.89 5.67 -13.84
CA GLY A 9 2.20 5.66 -15.14
C GLY A 9 1.45 6.94 -15.49
N LEU A 10 1.97 8.15 -15.15
CA LEU A 10 1.42 9.42 -15.63
C LEU A 10 2.22 9.95 -16.81
N ALA A 11 1.60 9.94 -17.99
CA ALA A 11 1.99 10.80 -19.10
C ALA A 11 1.43 12.21 -18.83
N VAL A 12 2.31 13.15 -18.46
CA VAL A 12 1.94 14.57 -18.39
C VAL A 12 1.95 15.12 -19.81
N ALA A 13 0.79 15.49 -20.33
CA ALA A 13 0.69 16.32 -21.51
C ALA A 13 1.18 17.73 -21.15
N CYS A 14 2.38 18.11 -21.61
CA CYS A 14 2.82 19.51 -21.60
C CYS A 14 1.87 20.36 -22.45
N ALA A 15 1.31 21.40 -21.86
CA ALA A 15 0.62 22.43 -22.60
C ALA A 15 1.62 23.10 -23.57
N ALA A 16 1.38 22.99 -24.85
CA ALA A 16 2.07 23.78 -25.89
C ALA A 16 1.60 25.23 -25.83
N PRO A 17 2.44 26.22 -26.17
CA PRO A 17 2.00 27.61 -26.25
C PRO A 17 0.95 27.80 -27.34
N ALA A 18 -0.04 28.60 -27.04
CA ALA A 18 -1.16 28.93 -27.94
C ALA A 18 -0.67 29.53 -29.25
N GLY A 19 -1.06 28.91 -30.35
CA GLY A 19 -0.91 29.48 -31.67
C GLY A 19 -1.07 28.45 -32.80
N GLY A 20 -2.29 28.19 -33.28
CA GLY A 20 -2.55 27.40 -34.47
C GLY A 20 -3.95 26.77 -34.45
N ALA A 21 -4.78 27.15 -35.41
CA ALA A 21 -6.18 26.81 -35.53
C ALA A 21 -6.40 25.29 -35.69
N GLY A 22 -7.34 24.71 -34.92
CA GLY A 22 -8.33 23.77 -35.47
C GLY A 22 -8.01 22.27 -35.51
N GLU A 23 -7.52 21.66 -34.39
CA GLU A 23 -7.88 20.27 -34.10
C GLU A 23 -8.70 20.20 -32.84
N VAL A 24 -10.00 19.94 -33.01
CA VAL A 24 -10.89 19.62 -31.88
C VAL A 24 -10.47 18.27 -31.36
N GLY A 25 -9.70 18.24 -30.27
CA GLY A 25 -9.35 17.02 -29.58
C GLY A 25 -10.61 16.21 -29.24
N PRO A 26 -10.54 14.89 -29.08
CA PRO A 26 -11.69 14.07 -28.78
C PRO A 26 -12.39 14.58 -27.52
N ARG A 27 -13.71 14.76 -27.60
CA ARG A 27 -14.58 15.18 -26.49
C ARG A 27 -14.32 14.28 -25.29
N PRO A 28 -14.13 14.84 -24.07
CA PRO A 28 -13.98 14.03 -22.89
C PRO A 28 -15.24 13.18 -22.62
N VAL A 29 -15.04 11.97 -22.15
CA VAL A 29 -16.14 11.09 -21.71
C VAL A 29 -16.66 11.61 -20.38
N VAL A 30 -17.98 11.78 -20.29
CA VAL A 30 -18.63 12.26 -19.07
C VAL A 30 -19.31 11.09 -18.36
N LEU A 31 -18.79 10.75 -17.18
CA LEU A 31 -19.42 9.88 -16.22
C LEU A 31 -20.27 10.72 -15.27
N ALA A 32 -21.46 10.28 -14.93
CA ALA A 32 -22.27 10.93 -13.91
C ALA A 32 -22.75 9.91 -12.87
N VAL A 33 -22.66 10.30 -11.60
CA VAL A 33 -23.26 9.57 -10.49
C VAL A 33 -24.39 10.42 -9.92
N ARG A 34 -25.61 10.00 -10.13
CA ARG A 34 -26.80 10.67 -9.61
C ARG A 34 -27.20 10.07 -8.27
N THR A 35 -27.38 10.93 -7.28
CA THR A 35 -27.84 10.57 -5.94
C THR A 35 -29.25 11.11 -5.70
N PRO A 36 -30.01 10.61 -4.71
CA PRO A 36 -31.38 11.08 -4.42
C PRO A 36 -31.44 12.58 -4.12
N PRO A 37 -32.53 13.27 -4.44
CA PRO A 37 -32.78 14.65 -4.04
C PRO A 37 -32.82 14.79 -2.51
N GLY A 38 -32.16 15.84 -1.97
CA GLY A 38 -32.10 16.06 -0.52
C GLY A 38 -30.90 15.42 0.18
N ASP A 39 -30.03 14.76 -0.56
CA ASP A 39 -28.75 14.23 -0.10
C ASP A 39 -27.75 15.41 0.11
N GLY A 40 -27.79 16.05 1.27
CA GLY A 40 -26.98 17.22 1.58
C GLY A 40 -25.47 16.96 1.51
N ASP A 41 -24.65 18.00 1.80
CA ASP A 41 -23.16 17.96 1.67
C ASP A 41 -22.45 16.84 2.48
N HIS A 42 -23.15 16.15 3.36
CA HIS A 42 -22.65 15.05 4.19
C HIS A 42 -23.27 13.68 3.85
N GLY A 43 -24.05 13.58 2.79
CA GLY A 43 -24.75 12.38 2.39
C GLY A 43 -23.99 11.47 1.41
N LEU A 44 -24.78 10.75 0.58
CA LEU A 44 -24.28 9.74 -0.37
C LEU A 44 -23.29 10.32 -1.40
N ALA A 45 -23.59 11.52 -1.91
CA ALA A 45 -22.71 12.23 -2.85
C ALA A 45 -21.33 12.56 -2.22
N ALA A 46 -21.32 13.00 -0.96
CA ALA A 46 -20.08 13.26 -0.22
C ALA A 46 -19.30 11.96 0.03
N ALA A 47 -20.00 10.86 0.37
CA ALA A 47 -19.36 9.57 0.56
C ALA A 47 -18.74 9.02 -0.74
N ILE A 48 -19.40 9.19 -1.90
CA ILE A 48 -18.85 8.80 -3.21
C ILE A 48 -17.60 9.63 -3.55
N ARG A 49 -17.62 10.96 -3.31
CA ARG A 49 -16.44 11.82 -3.51
C ARG A 49 -15.30 11.47 -2.55
N ALA A 50 -15.62 10.93 -1.38
CA ALA A 50 -14.64 10.38 -0.44
C ALA A 50 -14.11 9.01 -0.85
N GLY A 51 -14.74 8.32 -1.81
CA GLY A 51 -14.40 6.99 -2.31
C GLY A 51 -13.04 6.95 -3.01
N ARG A 52 -12.50 5.73 -3.14
CA ARG A 52 -11.17 5.47 -3.71
C ARG A 52 -11.10 5.87 -5.18
N PHE A 53 -12.16 5.63 -5.95
CA PHE A 53 -12.19 6.02 -7.36
C PHE A 53 -12.05 7.53 -7.52
N TYR A 54 -12.87 8.31 -6.83
CA TYR A 54 -12.88 9.76 -6.94
C TYR A 54 -11.54 10.39 -6.53
N ARG A 55 -10.97 9.94 -5.41
CA ARG A 55 -9.74 10.51 -4.84
C ARG A 55 -8.47 10.03 -5.53
N ARG A 56 -8.42 8.76 -5.94
CA ARG A 56 -7.17 8.12 -6.40
C ARG A 56 -7.12 7.85 -7.89
N ALA A 57 -8.23 7.43 -8.48
CA ALA A 57 -8.28 7.03 -9.87
C ALA A 57 -8.60 8.21 -10.79
N LEU A 58 -9.65 8.98 -10.47
CA LEU A 58 -10.13 10.05 -11.32
C LEU A 58 -9.06 11.10 -11.70
N PRO A 59 -8.21 11.58 -10.79
CA PRO A 59 -7.14 12.52 -11.13
C PRO A 59 -6.10 11.97 -12.13
N ARG A 60 -6.07 10.66 -12.33
CA ARG A 60 -5.13 9.96 -13.23
C ARG A 60 -5.74 9.65 -14.61
N LEU A 61 -7.04 9.89 -14.77
CA LEU A 61 -7.74 9.56 -16.01
C LEU A 61 -7.63 10.69 -17.01
N VAL A 62 -7.15 10.37 -18.20
CA VAL A 62 -7.08 11.33 -19.32
C VAL A 62 -8.37 11.26 -20.12
N GLY A 63 -9.02 12.43 -20.33
CA GLY A 63 -10.24 12.53 -21.13
C GLY A 63 -11.49 11.97 -20.45
N VAL A 64 -11.51 11.86 -19.11
CA VAL A 64 -12.69 11.49 -18.33
C VAL A 64 -13.08 12.62 -17.38
N ARG A 65 -14.38 12.92 -17.32
CA ARG A 65 -14.97 13.86 -16.35
C ARG A 65 -16.00 13.10 -15.51
N LEU A 66 -15.99 13.28 -14.20
CA LEU A 66 -16.98 12.72 -13.29
C LEU A 66 -17.81 13.81 -12.63
N GLU A 67 -19.14 13.72 -12.76
CA GLU A 67 -20.11 14.57 -12.07
C GLU A 67 -20.83 13.75 -10.99
N VAL A 68 -20.89 14.25 -9.75
CA VAL A 68 -21.55 13.56 -8.63
C VAL A 68 -22.53 14.49 -7.96
N GLY A 69 -23.79 14.09 -7.85
CA GLY A 69 -24.84 14.80 -7.15
C GLY A 69 -26.25 14.63 -7.72
N PRO A 70 -27.28 15.20 -7.09
CA PRO A 70 -28.67 15.02 -7.49
C PRO A 70 -29.01 15.65 -8.86
N ALA A 71 -28.25 16.67 -9.29
CA ALA A 71 -28.44 17.37 -10.55
C ALA A 71 -27.55 16.87 -11.71
N ALA A 72 -26.76 15.82 -11.50
CA ALA A 72 -25.87 15.25 -12.51
C ALA A 72 -26.67 14.62 -13.66
N ALA A 73 -27.12 15.40 -14.62
CA ALA A 73 -28.00 14.97 -15.70
C ALA A 73 -27.82 15.70 -17.05
N GLY A 74 -26.70 16.37 -17.26
CA GLY A 74 -26.37 16.99 -18.55
C GLY A 74 -26.13 15.96 -19.67
N SER A 75 -25.40 16.31 -20.72
CA SER A 75 -25.01 15.36 -21.77
C SER A 75 -23.92 14.41 -21.22
N VAL A 76 -24.36 13.30 -20.61
CA VAL A 76 -23.48 12.27 -20.04
C VAL A 76 -23.47 11.02 -20.89
N ASP A 77 -22.32 10.38 -20.98
CA ASP A 77 -22.15 9.14 -21.75
C ASP A 77 -22.55 7.91 -20.93
N ILE A 78 -22.26 7.95 -19.61
CA ILE A 78 -22.63 6.88 -18.67
C ILE A 78 -23.22 7.49 -17.41
N LEU A 79 -24.37 6.96 -16.97
CA LEU A 79 -25.06 7.36 -15.76
C LEU A 79 -25.11 6.21 -14.75
N LEU A 80 -24.69 6.47 -13.52
CA LEU A 80 -24.92 5.62 -12.37
C LEU A 80 -25.99 6.27 -11.49
N ASP A 81 -27.15 5.64 -11.35
CA ASP A 81 -28.18 6.00 -10.39
C ASP A 81 -27.95 5.24 -9.09
N VAL A 82 -27.52 5.92 -8.04
CA VAL A 82 -27.09 5.30 -6.78
C VAL A 82 -28.03 5.69 -5.64
N ALA A 83 -28.64 4.70 -4.98
CA ALA A 83 -29.51 4.93 -3.85
C ALA A 83 -29.51 3.77 -2.83
N PRO A 84 -29.73 4.02 -1.53
CA PRO A 84 -30.11 2.99 -0.57
C PRO A 84 -31.48 2.38 -0.91
N ALA A 85 -31.72 1.12 -0.49
CA ALA A 85 -32.97 0.38 -0.76
C ALA A 85 -34.22 1.13 -0.32
N ALA A 86 -34.18 1.77 0.84
CA ALA A 86 -35.28 2.59 1.36
C ALA A 86 -35.69 3.75 0.42
N MET A 87 -34.80 4.23 -0.44
CA MET A 87 -35.05 5.32 -1.39
C MET A 87 -35.28 4.83 -2.83
N ALA A 88 -34.91 3.60 -3.15
CA ALA A 88 -34.90 3.06 -4.51
C ALA A 88 -36.18 2.25 -4.86
N ALA A 89 -37.07 1.97 -3.91
CA ALA A 89 -38.24 1.08 -4.06
C ALA A 89 -39.19 1.44 -5.22
N GLY A 90 -39.19 2.69 -5.68
CA GLY A 90 -39.96 3.16 -6.83
C GLY A 90 -39.33 2.99 -8.20
N ALA A 91 -38.01 3.10 -8.27
CA ALA A 91 -37.25 3.12 -9.55
C ALA A 91 -37.08 1.73 -10.20
N ALA A 92 -37.06 0.67 -9.39
CA ALA A 92 -36.83 -0.70 -9.84
C ALA A 92 -38.02 -1.35 -10.60
N ARG A 93 -39.26 -0.83 -10.46
CA ARG A 93 -40.47 -1.46 -11.01
C ARG A 93 -40.63 -1.28 -12.52
N SER A 94 -39.91 -0.37 -13.16
CA SER A 94 -40.14 0.04 -14.54
C SER A 94 -39.25 -0.62 -15.60
N ALA A 95 -38.31 -1.45 -15.20
CA ALA A 95 -37.28 -1.90 -16.15
C ALA A 95 -37.47 -3.33 -16.71
N GLY A 96 -38.48 -4.09 -16.28
CA GLY A 96 -38.71 -5.48 -16.72
C GLY A 96 -37.60 -6.47 -16.32
N LEU A 97 -36.72 -6.08 -15.43
CA LEU A 97 -35.61 -6.89 -14.89
C LEU A 97 -36.06 -7.73 -13.70
N PRO A 98 -35.46 -8.88 -13.43
CA PRO A 98 -35.74 -9.72 -12.27
C PRO A 98 -35.19 -9.09 -10.96
N LEU A 99 -35.47 -7.81 -10.75
CA LEU A 99 -35.07 -6.99 -9.63
C LEU A 99 -36.28 -6.51 -8.82
N ARG A 100 -36.28 -6.75 -7.54
CA ARG A 100 -37.26 -6.22 -6.59
C ARG A 100 -36.57 -5.51 -5.45
N VAL A 101 -36.97 -4.30 -5.13
CA VAL A 101 -36.44 -3.50 -4.03
C VAL A 101 -37.53 -3.25 -3.01
N THR A 102 -37.22 -3.53 -1.75
CA THR A 102 -38.02 -3.21 -0.56
C THR A 102 -37.27 -2.19 0.29
N GLU A 103 -37.86 -1.67 1.36
CA GLU A 103 -37.20 -0.70 2.23
C GLU A 103 -35.89 -1.22 2.89
N SER A 104 -35.79 -2.55 3.08
CA SER A 104 -34.70 -3.18 3.83
C SER A 104 -33.99 -4.30 3.08
N ALA A 105 -34.34 -4.56 1.82
CA ALA A 105 -33.73 -5.65 1.05
C ALA A 105 -33.81 -5.41 -0.46
N VAL A 106 -32.87 -6.02 -1.16
CA VAL A 106 -32.83 -6.10 -2.62
C VAL A 106 -32.93 -7.57 -3.03
N GLU A 107 -33.84 -7.90 -3.94
CA GLU A 107 -33.95 -9.24 -4.51
C GLU A 107 -33.54 -9.21 -5.99
N LEU A 108 -32.63 -10.07 -6.41
CA LEU A 108 -32.17 -10.20 -7.79
C LEU A 108 -32.28 -11.66 -8.23
N ALA A 109 -33.08 -11.94 -9.25
CA ALA A 109 -33.22 -13.27 -9.86
C ALA A 109 -33.50 -14.38 -8.80
N GLY A 110 -34.34 -14.06 -7.80
CA GLY A 110 -34.72 -14.98 -6.73
C GLY A 110 -33.76 -15.04 -5.53
N SER A 111 -32.57 -14.40 -5.60
CA SER A 111 -31.69 -14.24 -4.46
C SER A 111 -32.04 -12.96 -3.70
N ARG A 112 -32.04 -13.04 -2.37
CA ARG A 112 -32.36 -11.91 -1.47
C ARG A 112 -31.10 -11.44 -0.75
N TYR A 113 -30.90 -10.13 -0.75
CA TYR A 113 -29.80 -9.41 -0.09
C TYR A 113 -30.40 -8.44 0.94
N ASP A 114 -30.14 -8.64 2.21
CA ASP A 114 -30.70 -7.86 3.33
C ASP A 114 -29.68 -7.59 4.45
N ALA A 115 -28.43 -7.98 4.27
CA ALA A 115 -27.36 -7.68 5.23
C ALA A 115 -26.71 -6.31 4.95
N PRO A 116 -26.27 -5.59 6.01
CA PRO A 116 -25.53 -4.34 5.87
C PRO A 116 -24.31 -4.47 4.96
N GLY A 117 -24.07 -3.46 4.12
CA GLY A 117 -22.96 -3.44 3.17
C GLY A 117 -23.19 -4.20 1.87
N GLN A 118 -24.27 -4.97 1.73
CA GLN A 118 -24.66 -5.60 0.47
C GLN A 118 -25.27 -4.59 -0.50
N ALA A 119 -25.08 -4.81 -1.80
CA ALA A 119 -25.60 -3.95 -2.85
C ALA A 119 -25.73 -4.69 -4.18
N VAL A 120 -26.63 -4.20 -5.04
CA VAL A 120 -26.90 -4.73 -6.38
C VAL A 120 -26.77 -3.61 -7.41
N ALA A 121 -26.01 -3.82 -8.46
CA ALA A 121 -25.95 -2.96 -9.64
C ALA A 121 -26.50 -3.71 -10.85
N VAL A 122 -27.40 -3.08 -11.60
CA VAL A 122 -27.98 -3.65 -12.83
C VAL A 122 -27.89 -2.63 -13.97
N ARG A 123 -27.50 -3.09 -15.14
CA ARG A 123 -27.55 -2.29 -16.36
C ARG A 123 -28.99 -2.25 -16.86
N LEU A 124 -29.53 -1.05 -17.03
CA LEU A 124 -30.89 -0.85 -17.53
C LEU A 124 -30.92 -1.08 -19.05
N PRO A 125 -31.89 -1.84 -19.57
CA PRO A 125 -32.08 -1.99 -21.01
C PRO A 125 -32.63 -0.69 -21.62
N ALA A 126 -32.10 -0.35 -22.77
CA ALA A 126 -32.55 0.69 -23.70
C ALA A 126 -32.47 2.17 -23.28
N GLY A 127 -31.68 2.91 -24.04
CA GLY A 127 -31.54 4.36 -24.06
C GLY A 127 -30.38 4.76 -24.97
N THR A 128 -30.27 6.03 -25.29
CA THR A 128 -29.12 6.59 -26.03
C THR A 128 -27.82 6.64 -25.20
N ARG A 129 -27.90 6.27 -23.94
CA ARG A 129 -26.78 6.24 -22.98
C ARG A 129 -26.80 4.97 -22.14
N THR A 130 -25.63 4.51 -21.71
CA THR A 130 -25.54 3.39 -20.74
C THR A 130 -25.94 3.89 -19.36
N THR A 131 -26.95 3.24 -18.76
CA THR A 131 -27.44 3.56 -17.41
C THR A 131 -27.31 2.34 -16.51
N TRP A 132 -26.72 2.53 -15.33
CA TRP A 132 -26.67 1.54 -14.26
C TRP A 132 -27.49 2.01 -13.07
N LEU A 133 -28.32 1.14 -12.54
CA LEU A 133 -29.00 1.33 -11.27
C LEU A 133 -28.21 0.60 -10.17
N VAL A 134 -27.72 1.33 -9.18
CA VAL A 134 -26.98 0.80 -8.03
C VAL A 134 -27.80 0.98 -6.76
N VAL A 135 -28.22 -0.13 -6.17
CA VAL A 135 -29.05 -0.15 -4.96
C VAL A 135 -28.33 -0.88 -3.84
N GLY A 136 -27.97 -0.18 -2.76
CA GLY A 136 -27.42 -0.78 -1.55
C GLY A 136 -28.53 -1.12 -0.56
N VAL A 137 -28.36 -2.17 0.22
CA VAL A 137 -29.21 -2.43 1.42
C VAL A 137 -29.12 -1.22 2.35
N ASP A 138 -27.91 -0.64 2.44
CA ASP A 138 -27.64 0.63 3.11
C ASP A 138 -26.78 1.58 2.23
N ALA A 139 -26.52 2.78 2.74
CA ALA A 139 -25.71 3.76 2.04
C ALA A 139 -24.25 3.28 1.82
N ALA A 140 -23.68 2.55 2.78
CA ALA A 140 -22.31 2.06 2.70
C ALA A 140 -22.15 1.02 1.58
N GLY A 141 -23.09 0.08 1.45
CA GLY A 141 -23.14 -0.88 0.35
C GLY A 141 -23.29 -0.21 -1.00
N ALA A 142 -24.18 0.76 -1.13
CA ALA A 142 -24.40 1.52 -2.36
C ALA A 142 -23.13 2.25 -2.81
N VAL A 143 -22.44 2.95 -1.91
CA VAL A 143 -21.18 3.67 -2.18
C VAL A 143 -20.09 2.69 -2.60
N ALA A 144 -19.90 1.61 -1.87
CA ALA A 144 -18.85 0.64 -2.14
C ALA A 144 -19.00 -0.02 -3.51
N LEU A 145 -20.25 -0.37 -3.90
CA LEU A 145 -20.51 -0.97 -5.21
C LEU A 145 -20.42 0.06 -6.35
N ALA A 146 -20.85 1.31 -6.12
CA ALA A 146 -20.69 2.39 -7.08
C ALA A 146 -19.20 2.69 -7.35
N ASP A 147 -18.39 2.77 -6.31
CA ASP A 147 -16.95 2.98 -6.40
C ASP A 147 -16.28 1.84 -7.21
N ARG A 148 -16.64 0.59 -6.92
CA ARG A 148 -16.17 -0.59 -7.66
C ARG A 148 -16.56 -0.56 -9.14
N LEU A 149 -17.79 -0.22 -9.43
CA LEU A 149 -18.30 -0.15 -10.81
C LEU A 149 -17.63 0.96 -11.62
N LEU A 150 -17.33 2.11 -10.99
CA LEU A 150 -16.57 3.20 -11.61
C LEU A 150 -15.16 2.76 -12.02
N PHE A 151 -14.49 1.94 -11.20
CA PHE A 151 -13.19 1.35 -11.57
C PHE A 151 -13.31 0.43 -12.79
N GLU A 152 -14.29 -0.47 -12.83
CA GLU A 152 -14.51 -1.38 -13.97
C GLU A 152 -14.82 -0.61 -15.27
N LEU A 153 -15.64 0.43 -15.17
CA LEU A 153 -15.98 1.28 -16.31
C LEU A 153 -14.75 2.03 -16.83
N ALA A 154 -13.94 2.59 -15.96
CA ALA A 154 -12.73 3.32 -16.34
C ALA A 154 -11.65 2.41 -16.94
N ASP A 155 -11.47 1.19 -16.41
CA ASP A 155 -10.54 0.19 -16.94
C ASP A 155 -10.93 -0.23 -18.37
N LYS A 156 -12.21 -0.56 -18.58
CA LYS A 156 -12.71 -0.91 -19.91
C LYS A 156 -12.58 0.21 -20.94
N ALA A 157 -12.69 1.44 -20.50
CA ALA A 157 -12.50 2.60 -21.36
C ALA A 157 -11.04 2.82 -21.80
N GLY A 158 -10.08 2.09 -21.20
CA GLY A 158 -8.67 2.36 -21.37
C GLY A 158 -8.29 3.74 -20.84
N ALA A 159 -9.12 4.28 -19.92
CA ALA A 159 -8.95 5.59 -19.33
C ALA A 159 -7.81 5.60 -18.28
N PHE A 160 -7.57 4.49 -17.62
CA PHE A 160 -6.27 4.21 -17.04
C PHE A 160 -5.38 3.87 -18.23
N GLY A 161 -4.70 4.84 -18.82
CA GLY A 161 -3.62 4.56 -19.79
C GLY A 161 -2.84 3.41 -19.16
N ASP A 162 -2.60 2.30 -19.89
CA ASP A 162 -1.99 1.09 -19.33
C ASP A 162 -1.02 1.50 -18.23
N ALA A 163 -1.34 1.16 -16.96
CA ALA A 163 -0.40 1.37 -15.85
C ALA A 163 0.87 0.52 -16.08
N GLY A 164 1.08 0.16 -17.28
CA GLY A 164 2.11 -0.59 -17.92
C GLY A 164 2.29 -0.24 -19.37
N GLY A 165 2.56 1.02 -19.70
CA GLY A 165 3.15 1.43 -20.98
C GLY A 165 2.34 1.14 -22.24
N GLY A 166 2.02 2.17 -22.97
CA GLY A 166 1.65 2.08 -24.37
C GLY A 166 0.34 2.72 -24.78
N ALA A 167 0.22 4.04 -24.61
CA ALA A 167 -0.69 4.83 -25.45
C ALA A 167 -0.11 4.88 -26.87
N GLY A 168 -0.62 4.06 -27.76
CA GLY A 168 -0.16 4.06 -29.14
C GLY A 168 -0.75 2.97 -30.01
N GLY A 169 -1.69 2.18 -29.51
CA GLY A 169 -2.46 1.23 -30.30
C GLY A 169 -3.62 1.92 -30.97
N ASP A 170 -3.43 2.20 -32.24
CA ASP A 170 -4.33 2.58 -33.29
C ASP A 170 -5.82 2.71 -32.96
N ARG A 171 -6.23 3.94 -32.52
CA ARG A 171 -7.65 4.33 -32.37
C ARG A 171 -8.45 4.12 -33.66
N ALA A 172 -7.78 4.18 -34.82
CA ALA A 172 -8.40 4.02 -36.11
C ALA A 172 -8.88 2.59 -36.42
N ASP A 173 -8.37 1.57 -35.75
CA ASP A 173 -8.76 0.16 -35.93
C ASP A 173 -9.92 -0.27 -35.03
N ARG A 174 -10.16 0.46 -33.91
CA ARG A 174 -11.33 0.21 -33.05
C ARG A 174 -12.65 0.73 -33.59
N ASP A 175 -12.61 1.78 -34.44
CA ASP A 175 -13.81 2.34 -35.07
C ASP A 175 -14.30 1.52 -36.28
N ARG A 176 -13.53 0.55 -36.76
CA ARG A 176 -13.91 -0.26 -37.94
C ARG A 176 -14.62 -1.57 -37.61
N ASN A 177 -14.62 -2.01 -36.36
CA ASN A 177 -15.43 -3.10 -35.88
C ASN A 177 -16.46 -2.56 -34.88
N ALA A 178 -17.57 -1.99 -35.39
CA ALA A 178 -18.69 -1.53 -34.59
C ALA A 178 -19.40 -2.69 -33.88
N GLY A 179 -18.74 -3.29 -32.90
CA GLY A 179 -19.34 -4.03 -31.81
C GLY A 179 -19.97 -3.06 -30.79
N PRO A 180 -20.73 -3.55 -29.80
CA PRO A 180 -21.43 -2.70 -28.85
C PRO A 180 -20.45 -1.72 -28.17
N HIS A 181 -20.94 -0.50 -27.89
CA HIS A 181 -20.24 0.65 -27.31
C HIS A 181 -19.03 0.27 -26.43
N PRO A 182 -17.86 0.95 -26.54
CA PRO A 182 -16.62 0.60 -25.81
C PRO A 182 -16.78 0.59 -24.28
N TRP A 183 -17.90 1.06 -23.75
CA TRP A 183 -18.27 1.13 -22.35
C TRP A 183 -19.18 -0.01 -21.89
N THR A 184 -19.37 -1.08 -22.67
CA THR A 184 -20.11 -2.26 -22.21
C THR A 184 -19.17 -3.14 -21.40
N LEU A 185 -19.45 -3.27 -20.10
CA LEU A 185 -18.83 -4.28 -19.25
C LEU A 185 -19.21 -5.67 -19.78
N GLY A 186 -18.37 -6.66 -19.54
CA GLY A 186 -18.65 -8.06 -19.91
C GLY A 186 -19.78 -8.70 -19.10
N PHE A 187 -20.56 -7.92 -18.35
CA PHE A 187 -21.67 -8.35 -17.50
C PHE A 187 -22.78 -7.29 -17.49
N ASP A 188 -23.99 -7.70 -17.15
CA ASP A 188 -25.19 -6.86 -17.07
C ASP A 188 -25.64 -6.60 -15.63
N PHE A 189 -25.15 -7.37 -14.69
CA PHE A 189 -25.36 -7.14 -13.25
C PHE A 189 -24.10 -7.45 -12.45
N MET A 190 -23.96 -6.80 -11.31
CA MET A 190 -22.97 -7.06 -10.28
C MET A 190 -23.64 -6.95 -8.92
N VAL A 191 -23.38 -7.90 -8.05
CA VAL A 191 -23.83 -7.89 -6.67
C VAL A 191 -22.61 -7.90 -5.76
N ARG A 192 -22.59 -7.01 -4.78
CA ARG A 192 -21.67 -7.04 -3.66
C ARG A 192 -22.29 -7.85 -2.53
N GLU A 193 -21.83 -9.06 -2.31
CA GLU A 193 -22.34 -9.98 -1.28
C GLU A 193 -21.57 -9.82 0.04
N ALA A 194 -20.25 -9.56 -0.07
CA ALA A 194 -19.35 -9.22 1.02
C ALA A 194 -18.18 -8.40 0.45
N PRO A 195 -17.28 -7.85 1.25
CA PRO A 195 -16.07 -7.26 0.73
C PRO A 195 -15.37 -8.26 -0.22
N ARG A 196 -15.10 -7.85 -1.47
CA ARG A 196 -14.47 -8.65 -2.54
C ARG A 196 -15.17 -9.96 -2.95
N LEU A 197 -16.31 -10.28 -2.39
CA LEU A 197 -17.14 -11.37 -2.86
C LEU A 197 -18.27 -10.80 -3.71
N GLU A 198 -18.20 -11.07 -4.98
CA GLU A 198 -19.11 -10.52 -5.98
C GLU A 198 -19.82 -11.64 -6.74
N ARG A 199 -21.08 -11.40 -7.06
CA ARG A 199 -21.82 -12.19 -8.05
C ARG A 199 -22.06 -11.31 -9.25
N ARG A 200 -21.74 -11.78 -10.47
CA ARG A 200 -21.92 -11.03 -11.71
C ARG A 200 -22.28 -11.97 -12.87
N GLY A 201 -22.97 -11.44 -13.87
CA GLY A 201 -23.34 -12.22 -15.05
C GLY A 201 -24.10 -11.39 -16.07
N GLN A 202 -24.52 -12.04 -17.12
CA GLN A 202 -25.28 -11.43 -18.21
C GLN A 202 -26.76 -11.84 -18.14
N TRP A 203 -27.61 -11.00 -18.75
CA TRP A 203 -29.01 -11.32 -18.97
C TRP A 203 -29.19 -12.09 -20.27
N ARG A 204 -30.14 -13.02 -20.29
CA ARG A 204 -30.67 -13.61 -21.52
C ARG A 204 -32.19 -13.61 -21.54
N GLN A 205 -32.77 -13.59 -22.72
CA GLN A 205 -34.20 -13.76 -22.90
C GLN A 205 -34.55 -15.26 -22.89
N ALA A 206 -35.46 -15.66 -22.02
CA ALA A 206 -35.96 -17.03 -21.95
C ALA A 206 -37.47 -17.03 -21.65
N ALA A 207 -38.27 -17.67 -22.49
CA ALA A 207 -39.73 -17.79 -22.34
C ALA A 207 -40.46 -16.44 -22.10
N GLY A 208 -39.99 -15.35 -22.75
CA GLY A 208 -40.56 -14.01 -22.62
C GLY A 208 -40.15 -13.23 -21.36
N ALA A 209 -39.25 -13.77 -20.54
CA ALA A 209 -38.70 -13.11 -19.36
C ALA A 209 -37.19 -12.88 -19.49
N VAL A 210 -36.67 -11.86 -18.80
CA VAL A 210 -35.22 -11.63 -18.61
C VAL A 210 -34.74 -12.51 -17.46
N VAL A 211 -33.78 -13.37 -17.71
CA VAL A 211 -33.19 -14.27 -16.70
C VAL A 211 -31.68 -14.17 -16.72
N VAL A 212 -31.02 -14.63 -15.66
CA VAL A 212 -29.55 -14.77 -15.63
C VAL A 212 -29.12 -15.83 -16.63
N ASP A 213 -28.06 -15.54 -17.40
CA ASP A 213 -27.39 -16.55 -18.22
C ASP A 213 -26.42 -17.37 -17.35
N PRO A 214 -26.71 -18.65 -17.07
CA PRO A 214 -25.89 -19.47 -16.18
C PRO A 214 -24.44 -19.66 -16.68
N ALA A 215 -24.21 -19.56 -18.00
CA ALA A 215 -22.88 -19.73 -18.58
C ALA A 215 -21.99 -18.49 -18.34
N SER A 216 -22.60 -17.33 -18.07
CA SER A 216 -21.87 -16.09 -17.79
C SER A 216 -21.76 -15.78 -16.30
N GLU A 217 -22.47 -16.53 -15.44
CA GLU A 217 -22.56 -16.25 -14.02
C GLU A 217 -21.26 -16.65 -13.31
N ARG A 218 -20.72 -15.70 -12.56
CA ARG A 218 -19.66 -15.91 -11.58
C ARG A 218 -20.20 -15.52 -10.20
N ASP A 219 -19.97 -16.37 -9.20
CA ASP A 219 -20.45 -16.22 -7.84
C ASP A 219 -19.31 -16.57 -6.85
N ASP A 220 -18.58 -15.54 -6.46
CA ASP A 220 -17.41 -15.66 -5.59
C ASP A 220 -17.78 -16.19 -4.20
N LEU A 221 -18.98 -15.84 -3.69
CA LEU A 221 -19.45 -16.32 -2.39
C LEU A 221 -19.67 -17.84 -2.40
N ARG A 222 -20.27 -18.38 -3.47
CA ARG A 222 -20.42 -19.84 -3.60
C ARG A 222 -19.09 -20.56 -3.73
N GLU A 223 -18.14 -19.96 -4.44
CA GLU A 223 -16.77 -20.52 -4.55
C GLU A 223 -16.09 -20.52 -3.18
N TRP A 224 -16.17 -19.41 -2.47
CA TRP A 224 -15.66 -19.30 -1.11
C TRP A 224 -16.32 -20.30 -0.14
N GLN A 225 -17.66 -20.43 -0.16
CA GLN A 225 -18.37 -21.37 0.70
C GLN A 225 -17.94 -22.83 0.46
N ARG A 226 -17.65 -23.20 -0.81
CA ARG A 226 -17.09 -24.52 -1.12
C ARG A 226 -15.68 -24.69 -0.56
N ALA A 227 -14.83 -23.67 -0.70
CA ALA A 227 -13.46 -23.69 -0.15
C ALA A 227 -13.51 -23.75 1.39
N ALA A 228 -14.32 -22.93 2.03
CA ALA A 228 -14.51 -22.92 3.48
C ALA A 228 -15.05 -24.26 4.03
N ALA A 229 -15.93 -24.95 3.27
CA ALA A 229 -16.41 -26.28 3.62
C ALA A 229 -15.32 -27.36 3.58
N ALA A 230 -14.26 -27.15 2.82
CA ALA A 230 -13.11 -28.05 2.75
C ALA A 230 -12.16 -27.92 3.94
N LEU A 231 -12.21 -26.78 4.68
CA LEU A 231 -11.37 -26.55 5.84
C LEU A 231 -11.66 -27.58 6.95
N ARG A 232 -10.62 -27.99 7.64
CA ARG A 232 -10.68 -28.96 8.76
C ARG A 232 -10.36 -28.25 10.05
N GLU A 233 -11.02 -28.72 11.11
CA GLU A 233 -10.83 -28.19 12.46
C GLU A 233 -9.60 -28.80 13.13
N LEU A 234 -8.84 -27.96 13.79
CA LEU A 234 -7.87 -28.33 14.81
C LEU A 234 -8.38 -27.71 16.12
N PRO A 235 -9.09 -28.49 16.95
CA PRO A 235 -9.72 -27.93 18.15
C PRO A 235 -8.67 -27.63 19.21
N GLY A 236 -8.78 -26.46 19.83
CA GLY A 236 -8.12 -26.06 21.05
C GLY A 236 -9.14 -25.86 22.17
N GLU A 237 -8.69 -25.46 23.36
CA GLU A 237 -9.56 -25.28 24.53
C GLU A 237 -10.42 -24.00 24.40
N ARG A 238 -9.84 -22.91 23.88
CA ARG A 238 -10.44 -21.58 23.73
C ARG A 238 -10.40 -21.05 22.31
N VAL A 239 -9.53 -21.61 21.49
CA VAL A 239 -9.39 -21.24 20.08
C VAL A 239 -9.43 -22.50 19.22
N THR A 240 -10.30 -22.53 18.24
CA THR A 240 -10.33 -23.58 17.22
C THR A 240 -9.74 -23.04 15.93
N LEU A 241 -8.72 -23.71 15.36
CA LEU A 241 -8.18 -23.34 14.06
C LEU A 241 -8.94 -24.07 12.94
N LEU A 242 -9.16 -23.35 11.85
CA LEU A 242 -9.60 -23.93 10.56
C LEU A 242 -8.44 -23.80 9.58
N ALA A 243 -8.07 -24.89 8.90
CA ALA A 243 -7.00 -24.85 7.92
C ALA A 243 -7.26 -25.82 6.75
N SER A 244 -6.59 -25.61 5.62
CA SER A 244 -6.67 -26.52 4.48
C SER A 244 -6.12 -27.91 4.85
N PRO A 245 -6.64 -29.00 4.23
CA PRO A 245 -6.09 -30.33 4.44
C PRO A 245 -4.59 -30.44 4.11
N ALA A 246 -4.11 -29.66 3.15
CA ALA A 246 -2.71 -29.61 2.77
C ALA A 246 -1.84 -29.03 3.93
N ARG A 247 -2.31 -27.99 4.58
CA ARG A 247 -1.63 -27.36 5.72
C ARG A 247 -1.65 -28.22 6.98
N LEU A 248 -2.68 -29.04 7.15
CA LEU A 248 -2.78 -30.01 8.25
C LEU A 248 -1.98 -31.28 8.02
N ALA A 249 -1.25 -31.41 6.91
CA ALA A 249 -0.39 -32.55 6.62
C ALA A 249 1.05 -32.31 7.10
N GLY A 250 1.72 -33.38 7.57
CA GLY A 250 3.14 -33.37 7.89
C GLY A 250 3.55 -32.30 8.93
N HIS A 251 4.59 -31.52 8.62
CA HIS A 251 5.15 -30.50 9.51
C HIS A 251 4.19 -29.35 9.79
N GLY A 252 3.31 -29.00 8.86
CA GLY A 252 2.33 -27.91 9.02
C GLY A 252 1.37 -28.17 10.17
N ARG A 253 0.99 -29.42 10.42
CA ARG A 253 0.12 -29.79 11.55
C ARG A 253 0.76 -29.44 12.90
N ALA A 254 2.02 -29.83 13.10
CA ALA A 254 2.74 -29.54 14.35
C ALA A 254 2.93 -28.02 14.59
N GLU A 255 3.06 -27.26 13.50
CA GLU A 255 3.15 -25.81 13.56
C GLU A 255 1.81 -25.20 13.98
N LEU A 256 0.70 -25.65 13.41
CA LEU A 256 -0.65 -25.19 13.79
C LEU A 256 -1.03 -25.64 15.22
N GLU A 257 -0.60 -26.79 15.69
CA GLU A 257 -0.80 -27.23 17.07
C GLU A 257 -0.07 -26.29 18.06
N ARG A 258 1.16 -25.87 17.72
CA ARG A 258 1.87 -24.85 18.52
C ARG A 258 1.14 -23.50 18.50
N LEU A 259 0.69 -23.07 17.33
CA LEU A 259 -0.09 -21.83 17.21
C LEU A 259 -1.36 -21.89 18.06
N ALA A 260 -2.15 -22.99 17.98
CA ALA A 260 -3.35 -23.16 18.78
C ALA A 260 -3.07 -23.04 20.29
N ALA A 261 -1.99 -23.70 20.77
CA ALA A 261 -1.60 -23.64 22.17
C ALA A 261 -1.19 -22.21 22.61
N GLU A 262 -0.46 -21.48 21.77
CA GLU A 262 -0.09 -20.08 22.02
C GLU A 262 -1.33 -19.17 22.09
N LEU A 263 -2.27 -19.35 21.17
CA LEU A 263 -3.50 -18.55 21.15
C LEU A 263 -4.43 -18.90 22.32
N ASP A 264 -4.56 -20.18 22.69
CA ASP A 264 -5.28 -20.64 23.89
C ASP A 264 -4.71 -20.00 25.16
N GLY A 265 -3.38 -20.02 25.31
CA GLY A 265 -2.68 -19.39 26.42
C GLY A 265 -2.91 -17.86 26.48
N ALA A 266 -2.89 -17.21 25.31
CA ALA A 266 -3.15 -15.78 25.21
C ALA A 266 -4.58 -15.42 25.65
N VAL A 267 -5.61 -16.14 25.18
CA VAL A 267 -7.01 -15.95 25.60
C VAL A 267 -7.15 -16.16 27.10
N ALA A 268 -6.54 -17.23 27.65
CA ALA A 268 -6.58 -17.50 29.09
C ALA A 268 -5.97 -16.37 29.95
N ALA A 269 -4.90 -15.74 29.47
CA ALA A 269 -4.23 -14.63 30.16
C ALA A 269 -5.03 -13.30 30.07
N MET A 270 -5.74 -13.07 28.97
CA MET A 270 -6.50 -11.82 28.73
C MET A 270 -7.87 -11.79 29.40
N ALA A 271 -8.57 -12.92 29.48
CA ALA A 271 -9.95 -13.00 29.92
C ALA A 271 -10.19 -12.42 31.35
N PRO A 272 -9.37 -12.69 32.36
CA PRO A 272 -9.54 -12.09 33.69
C PRO A 272 -9.42 -10.57 33.74
N ARG A 273 -8.61 -9.99 32.84
CA ARG A 273 -8.38 -8.53 32.76
C ARG A 273 -9.51 -7.79 32.05
N LEU A 274 -10.37 -8.52 31.35
CA LEU A 274 -11.45 -7.93 30.55
C LEU A 274 -12.60 -7.43 31.43
N LEU A 275 -13.20 -8.29 32.23
CA LEU A 275 -14.42 -8.01 33.01
C LEU A 275 -14.21 -8.05 34.54
N GLY A 276 -13.14 -8.62 35.02
CA GLY A 276 -12.93 -8.96 36.44
C GLY A 276 -13.76 -10.19 36.82
N GLY A 277 -13.29 -10.91 37.76
CA GLY A 277 -13.94 -12.12 38.23
C GLY A 277 -12.95 -13.27 38.42
N SER A 278 -13.31 -14.24 39.22
CA SER A 278 -12.47 -15.44 39.34
C SER A 278 -12.49 -16.15 37.99
N ALA A 279 -11.32 -16.67 37.57
CA ALA A 279 -11.20 -17.52 36.36
C ALA A 279 -12.22 -18.68 36.35
N ARG A 280 -12.97 -18.87 37.44
CA ARG A 280 -13.98 -19.87 37.60
C ARG A 280 -15.34 -19.47 37.04
N GLU A 281 -15.68 -18.14 36.97
CA GLU A 281 -16.92 -17.63 36.38
C GLU A 281 -16.85 -17.56 34.86
N LEU A 282 -15.62 -17.43 34.29
CA LEU A 282 -15.35 -17.58 32.85
C LEU A 282 -15.36 -19.04 32.36
N ARG A 283 -15.71 -20.00 33.22
CA ARG A 283 -15.85 -21.44 32.92
C ARG A 283 -17.22 -21.85 32.41
N GLN A 284 -18.12 -20.93 32.14
CA GLN A 284 -19.21 -21.26 31.20
C GLN A 284 -18.59 -21.43 29.82
N PRO A 285 -18.88 -22.52 29.10
CA PRO A 285 -18.29 -22.77 27.81
C PRO A 285 -18.82 -21.76 26.80
N GLU A 286 -18.20 -20.55 26.75
CA GLU A 286 -18.30 -19.77 25.53
C GLU A 286 -17.69 -20.63 24.42
N PRO A 287 -18.34 -20.68 23.25
CA PRO A 287 -17.78 -21.42 22.14
C PRO A 287 -16.37 -20.90 21.86
N PRO A 288 -15.40 -21.76 21.52
CA PRO A 288 -14.05 -21.34 21.17
C PRO A 288 -14.08 -20.25 20.09
N ILE A 289 -13.11 -19.34 20.11
CA ILE A 289 -12.91 -18.39 19.01
C ILE A 289 -12.42 -19.19 17.80
N VAL A 290 -13.14 -19.11 16.70
CA VAL A 290 -12.77 -19.83 15.47
C VAL A 290 -11.89 -18.94 14.60
N VAL A 291 -10.71 -19.43 14.26
CA VAL A 291 -9.68 -18.71 13.49
C VAL A 291 -9.34 -19.51 12.24
N ALA A 292 -9.59 -18.96 11.07
CA ALA A 292 -9.12 -19.52 9.80
C ALA A 292 -7.65 -19.15 9.57
N VAL A 293 -6.84 -20.15 9.20
CA VAL A 293 -5.45 -19.98 8.80
C VAL A 293 -5.38 -20.15 7.30
N GLU A 294 -5.34 -19.05 6.61
CA GLU A 294 -5.32 -18.97 5.14
C GLU A 294 -3.97 -19.38 4.57
N ASP A 295 -3.97 -19.90 3.35
CA ASP A 295 -2.74 -20.32 2.70
C ASP A 295 -1.90 -19.11 2.23
N ASP A 296 -2.56 -18.03 1.82
CA ASP A 296 -1.91 -16.76 1.44
C ASP A 296 -2.82 -15.53 1.68
N PHE A 297 -2.26 -14.33 1.45
CA PHE A 297 -2.98 -13.07 1.62
C PHE A 297 -4.01 -12.78 0.51
N VAL A 298 -3.89 -13.41 -0.65
CA VAL A 298 -4.88 -13.29 -1.73
C VAL A 298 -6.17 -13.98 -1.31
N GLU A 299 -6.04 -15.17 -0.71
CA GLU A 299 -7.17 -15.91 -0.16
C GLU A 299 -7.81 -15.15 1.00
N GLN A 300 -7.01 -14.64 1.94
CA GLN A 300 -7.50 -13.79 3.04
C GLN A 300 -8.29 -12.60 2.50
N ALA A 301 -7.76 -11.89 1.50
CA ALA A 301 -8.43 -10.73 0.92
C ALA A 301 -9.73 -11.09 0.20
N ARG A 302 -9.82 -12.26 -0.43
CA ARG A 302 -11.06 -12.74 -1.04
C ARG A 302 -12.14 -13.00 0.02
N HIS A 303 -11.77 -13.56 1.15
CA HIS A 303 -12.71 -13.88 2.24
C HIS A 303 -13.13 -12.64 3.03
N THR A 304 -12.21 -11.73 3.32
CA THR A 304 -12.43 -10.61 4.24
C THR A 304 -12.53 -9.23 3.58
N GLY A 305 -12.07 -9.11 2.34
CA GLY A 305 -11.91 -7.83 1.64
C GLY A 305 -10.67 -7.05 2.00
N GLU A 306 -9.88 -7.52 2.97
CA GLU A 306 -8.70 -6.85 3.51
C GLU A 306 -7.52 -7.82 3.57
N ILE A 307 -6.32 -7.29 3.68
CA ILE A 307 -5.13 -8.05 4.09
C ILE A 307 -4.58 -7.47 5.39
N GLY A 308 -4.22 -8.37 6.30
CA GLY A 308 -3.71 -8.01 7.62
C GLY A 308 -3.07 -9.22 8.28
N GLU A 309 -2.33 -9.01 9.36
CA GLU A 309 -1.80 -10.12 10.16
C GLU A 309 -2.94 -11.03 10.66
N ALA A 310 -4.05 -10.42 11.09
CA ALA A 310 -5.30 -11.10 11.39
C ALA A 310 -6.49 -10.17 11.15
N VAL A 311 -7.44 -10.58 10.32
CA VAL A 311 -8.58 -9.79 9.86
C VAL A 311 -9.89 -10.40 10.34
N PRO A 312 -10.85 -9.61 10.86
CA PRO A 312 -12.19 -10.10 11.20
C PRO A 312 -12.94 -10.64 9.99
N ALA A 313 -13.72 -11.69 10.18
CA ALA A 313 -14.62 -12.21 9.17
C ALA A 313 -15.65 -11.15 8.73
N ALA A 314 -15.91 -11.11 7.42
CA ALA A 314 -16.88 -10.20 6.82
C ALA A 314 -17.87 -10.92 5.89
N ALA A 315 -17.61 -12.17 5.53
CA ALA A 315 -18.48 -12.94 4.65
C ALA A 315 -19.74 -13.47 5.39
N PRO A 316 -20.91 -13.44 4.77
CA PRO A 316 -22.12 -14.03 5.34
C PRO A 316 -21.98 -15.55 5.54
N GLY A 317 -22.28 -16.02 6.75
CA GLY A 317 -22.19 -17.45 7.09
C GLY A 317 -20.76 -17.97 7.28
N ASP A 318 -19.78 -17.09 7.47
CA ASP A 318 -18.42 -17.47 7.80
C ASP A 318 -18.39 -18.28 9.11
N ARG A 319 -17.62 -19.38 9.08
CA ARG A 319 -17.38 -20.19 10.27
C ARG A 319 -16.31 -19.59 11.17
N ALA A 320 -15.37 -18.84 10.60
CA ALA A 320 -14.30 -18.18 11.31
C ALA A 320 -14.74 -16.81 11.83
N GLU A 321 -14.16 -16.37 12.93
CA GLU A 321 -14.29 -15.01 13.44
C GLU A 321 -13.09 -14.14 13.06
N LEU A 322 -11.96 -14.78 12.79
CA LEU A 322 -10.72 -14.15 12.33
C LEU A 322 -10.11 -14.98 11.21
N HIS A 323 -9.45 -14.30 10.27
CA HIS A 323 -8.64 -14.88 9.21
C HIS A 323 -7.21 -14.39 9.35
N LEU A 324 -6.23 -15.28 9.35
CA LEU A 324 -4.82 -14.93 9.41
C LEU A 324 -3.99 -15.72 8.39
N VAL A 325 -2.91 -15.13 7.94
CA VAL A 325 -1.85 -15.82 7.20
C VAL A 325 -0.70 -15.99 8.18
N PHE A 326 -0.44 -17.25 8.58
CA PHE A 326 0.45 -17.50 9.70
C PHE A 326 1.93 -17.21 9.39
N HIS A 327 2.53 -16.40 10.26
CA HIS A 327 3.96 -16.20 10.34
C HIS A 327 4.37 -16.19 11.84
N PRO A 328 5.43 -16.93 12.24
CA PRO A 328 5.77 -17.08 13.65
C PRO A 328 6.14 -15.77 14.37
N ASP A 329 6.67 -14.78 13.65
CA ASP A 329 7.01 -13.48 14.22
C ASP A 329 5.78 -12.60 14.51
N ASP A 330 4.61 -12.89 13.90
CA ASP A 330 3.41 -12.05 14.01
C ASP A 330 2.48 -12.44 15.18
N LEU A 331 2.93 -13.30 16.09
CA LEU A 331 2.15 -13.74 17.26
C LEU A 331 1.61 -12.57 18.11
N PHE A 332 2.34 -11.44 18.17
CA PHE A 332 1.86 -10.26 18.87
C PHE A 332 0.58 -9.70 18.22
N ALA A 333 0.54 -9.65 16.89
CA ALA A 333 -0.59 -9.14 16.13
C ALA A 333 -1.82 -10.05 16.26
N TYR A 334 -1.61 -11.37 16.26
CA TYR A 334 -2.68 -12.35 16.50
C TYR A 334 -3.27 -12.20 17.89
N ARG A 335 -2.43 -11.98 18.91
CA ARG A 335 -2.89 -11.68 20.29
C ARG A 335 -3.71 -10.40 20.33
N VAL A 336 -3.30 -9.34 19.62
CA VAL A 336 -4.08 -8.09 19.53
C VAL A 336 -5.43 -8.32 18.84
N ALA A 337 -5.48 -9.10 17.77
CA ALA A 337 -6.72 -9.45 17.09
C ALA A 337 -7.67 -10.28 17.96
N LEU A 338 -7.15 -11.29 18.67
CA LEU A 338 -7.92 -12.07 19.65
C LEU A 338 -8.46 -11.19 20.78
N ALA A 339 -7.65 -10.27 21.30
CA ALA A 339 -8.10 -9.29 22.30
C ALA A 339 -9.29 -8.45 21.76
N GLY A 340 -9.22 -8.02 20.51
CA GLY A 340 -10.32 -7.34 19.83
C GLY A 340 -11.60 -8.18 19.79
N ARG A 341 -11.49 -9.49 19.49
CA ARG A 341 -12.66 -10.41 19.51
C ARG A 341 -13.22 -10.61 20.92
N LEU A 342 -12.37 -10.76 21.91
CA LEU A 342 -12.82 -10.84 23.31
C LEU A 342 -13.56 -9.57 23.76
N ILE A 343 -13.05 -8.39 23.39
CA ILE A 343 -13.71 -7.10 23.63
C ILE A 343 -15.08 -7.04 22.97
N ALA A 344 -15.19 -7.49 21.72
CA ALA A 344 -16.43 -7.52 20.97
C ALA A 344 -17.46 -8.48 21.60
N ARG A 345 -17.04 -9.71 21.96
CA ARG A 345 -17.89 -10.71 22.65
C ARG A 345 -18.38 -10.23 24.00
N ALA A 346 -17.53 -9.48 24.73
CA ALA A 346 -17.89 -8.89 26.03
C ALA A 346 -18.83 -7.67 25.92
N GLY A 347 -19.21 -7.28 24.71
CA GLY A 347 -20.06 -6.11 24.50
C GLY A 347 -19.41 -4.77 24.86
N LEU A 348 -18.06 -4.70 24.85
CA LEU A 348 -17.32 -3.49 25.19
C LEU A 348 -16.91 -2.66 23.97
N GLY A 349 -17.21 -3.12 22.74
CA GLY A 349 -16.87 -2.48 21.46
C GLY A 349 -18.08 -1.82 20.79
N ARG A 350 -17.87 -1.34 19.54
CA ARG A 350 -18.91 -0.70 18.70
C ARG A 350 -20.16 -1.55 18.48
N ALA A 351 -19.99 -2.87 18.43
CA ALA A 351 -21.09 -3.80 18.18
C ALA A 351 -22.18 -3.79 19.29
N ALA A 352 -21.93 -3.18 20.44
CA ALA A 352 -22.86 -3.14 21.56
C ALA A 352 -23.82 -1.93 21.57
N GLY A 353 -23.94 -1.19 20.45
CA GLY A 353 -24.80 0.01 20.42
C GLY A 353 -24.30 1.16 21.30
N MET A 354 -23.08 1.03 21.83
CA MET A 354 -22.42 2.09 22.57
C MET A 354 -21.98 3.17 21.57
N ALA A 355 -22.12 4.45 21.94
CA ALA A 355 -21.70 5.58 21.12
C ALA A 355 -20.30 5.30 20.49
N PRO A 356 -20.05 5.74 19.25
CA PRO A 356 -18.84 5.38 18.54
C PRO A 356 -17.62 5.70 19.39
N THR A 357 -16.97 4.65 19.90
CA THR A 357 -15.67 4.80 20.56
C THR A 357 -14.66 5.20 19.50
N ALA A 358 -13.73 6.07 19.88
CA ALA A 358 -12.65 6.43 18.98
C ALA A 358 -11.92 5.14 18.52
N PRO A 359 -11.68 4.94 17.23
CA PRO A 359 -11.03 3.72 16.71
C PRO A 359 -9.69 3.42 17.37
N TRP A 360 -8.97 4.45 17.79
CA TRP A 360 -7.72 4.34 18.55
C TRP A 360 -7.90 3.68 19.90
N LEU A 361 -9.01 3.98 20.59
CA LEU A 361 -9.30 3.40 21.90
C LEU A 361 -9.62 1.90 21.76
N GLU A 362 -10.27 1.46 20.70
CA GLU A 362 -10.50 0.03 20.46
C GLU A 362 -9.19 -0.72 20.21
N ARG A 363 -8.31 -0.17 19.34
CA ARG A 363 -6.97 -0.73 19.09
C ARG A 363 -6.10 -0.69 20.35
N GLY A 364 -6.13 0.43 21.08
CA GLY A 364 -5.41 0.59 22.34
C GLY A 364 -5.89 -0.37 23.41
N ALA A 365 -7.20 -0.64 23.49
CA ALA A 365 -7.78 -1.61 24.43
C ALA A 365 -7.32 -3.03 24.09
N ALA A 366 -7.32 -3.41 22.83
CA ALA A 366 -6.81 -4.69 22.37
C ALA A 366 -5.31 -4.84 22.69
N LEU A 367 -4.52 -3.81 22.42
CA LEU A 367 -3.08 -3.81 22.75
C LEU A 367 -2.83 -3.82 24.27
N TRP A 368 -3.66 -3.12 25.06
CA TRP A 368 -3.56 -3.15 26.51
C TRP A 368 -3.75 -4.56 27.07
N LEU A 369 -4.70 -5.34 26.50
CA LEU A 369 -4.89 -6.75 26.86
C LEU A 369 -3.72 -7.62 26.37
N ALA A 370 -3.27 -7.44 25.15
CA ALA A 370 -2.21 -8.23 24.52
C ALA A 370 -0.82 -7.98 25.13
N GLY A 371 -0.51 -6.71 25.49
CA GLY A 371 0.70 -6.32 26.21
C GLY A 371 1.86 -5.89 25.33
N ASP A 372 2.10 -6.56 24.19
CA ASP A 372 3.25 -6.35 23.33
C ASP A 372 2.87 -5.66 22.02
N TRP A 373 3.78 -4.81 21.52
CA TRP A 373 3.69 -4.16 20.23
C TRP A 373 5.04 -4.26 19.50
N TYR A 374 5.07 -4.91 18.34
CA TYR A 374 6.29 -5.21 17.58
C TYR A 374 7.42 -5.75 18.46
N GLY A 375 7.11 -6.85 19.21
CA GLY A 375 8.07 -7.60 20.02
C GLY A 375 8.58 -6.89 21.27
N ARG A 376 7.98 -5.76 21.67
CA ARG A 376 8.30 -5.04 22.91
C ARG A 376 7.04 -4.65 23.67
N PRO A 377 7.05 -4.65 25.03
CA PRO A 377 5.96 -4.07 25.81
C PRO A 377 5.63 -2.65 25.33
N TYR A 378 4.36 -2.36 25.05
CA TYR A 378 3.95 -1.09 24.44
C TYR A 378 4.43 0.14 25.22
N ARG A 379 4.60 0.05 26.55
CA ARG A 379 5.10 1.14 27.41
C ARG A 379 6.54 1.54 27.06
N GLN A 380 7.35 0.62 26.53
CA GLN A 380 8.75 0.91 26.17
C GLN A 380 8.87 1.78 24.93
N TRP A 381 7.79 1.91 24.14
CA TRP A 381 7.77 2.79 22.97
C TRP A 381 7.43 4.24 23.28
N LEU A 382 6.79 4.51 24.44
CA LEU A 382 6.31 5.85 24.78
C LEU A 382 7.40 6.92 24.84
N PRO A 383 8.57 6.70 25.46
CA PRO A 383 9.64 7.70 25.50
C PRO A 383 10.14 8.08 24.11
N TRP A 384 10.26 7.09 23.23
CA TRP A 384 10.66 7.34 21.84
C TRP A 384 9.60 8.13 21.07
N LEU A 385 8.31 7.76 21.17
CA LEU A 385 7.22 8.47 20.50
C LEU A 385 7.10 9.93 20.97
N ALA A 386 7.28 10.15 22.28
CA ALA A 386 7.27 11.49 22.85
C ALA A 386 8.48 12.32 22.39
N GLY A 387 9.68 11.75 22.41
CA GLY A 387 10.91 12.42 21.99
C GLY A 387 10.97 12.69 20.49
N ALA A 388 10.30 11.88 19.66
CA ALA A 388 10.19 12.07 18.23
C ALA A 388 9.12 13.09 17.80
N GLU A 389 8.37 13.67 18.76
CA GLU A 389 7.28 14.64 18.52
C GLU A 389 6.16 14.12 17.60
N VAL A 390 5.83 12.83 17.72
CA VAL A 390 4.79 12.17 16.90
C VAL A 390 3.56 11.77 17.70
N LEU A 391 3.45 12.22 18.96
CA LEU A 391 2.27 11.96 19.78
C LEU A 391 1.02 12.59 19.12
N PRO A 392 -0.16 11.95 19.29
CA PRO A 392 -1.43 12.59 18.94
C PRO A 392 -1.75 13.76 19.89
N THR A 393 -2.65 14.62 19.49
CA THR A 393 -3.36 15.52 20.42
C THR A 393 -4.48 14.75 21.13
N GLY A 394 -4.96 15.28 22.25
CA GLY A 394 -6.11 14.71 22.94
C GLY A 394 -7.37 14.68 22.07
N ALA A 395 -7.57 15.69 21.22
CA ALA A 395 -8.67 15.71 20.27
C ALA A 395 -8.54 14.60 19.21
N GLU A 396 -7.35 14.40 18.64
CA GLU A 396 -7.08 13.32 17.66
C GLU A 396 -7.29 11.93 18.29
N LEU A 397 -6.82 11.73 19.54
CA LEU A 397 -6.91 10.43 20.20
C LEU A 397 -8.34 10.07 20.62
N LEU A 398 -9.18 11.07 20.95
CA LEU A 398 -10.57 10.87 21.35
C LEU A 398 -11.57 11.03 20.18
N ALA A 399 -11.11 11.38 18.98
CA ALA A 399 -11.96 11.60 17.82
C ALA A 399 -12.76 10.33 17.46
N PRO A 400 -14.09 10.44 17.26
CA PRO A 400 -14.91 9.30 16.82
C PRO A 400 -14.69 8.95 15.33
N ALA A 401 -14.10 9.86 14.57
CA ALA A 401 -13.82 9.64 13.17
C ALA A 401 -12.79 8.52 12.99
N THR A 402 -13.03 7.69 11.99
CA THR A 402 -11.99 6.79 11.49
C THR A 402 -10.78 7.66 11.16
N PRO A 403 -9.59 7.32 11.68
CA PRO A 403 -8.38 8.00 11.24
C PRO A 403 -8.37 7.96 9.72
N THR A 404 -8.15 9.10 9.09
CA THR A 404 -7.76 9.10 7.69
C THR A 404 -6.65 8.08 7.55
N GLU A 405 -6.78 7.18 6.60
CA GLU A 405 -5.86 6.08 6.31
C GLU A 405 -4.42 6.49 6.61
N GLY A 406 -3.74 5.69 7.46
CA GLY A 406 -2.34 5.92 7.79
C GLY A 406 -2.01 6.82 9.00
N SER A 407 -2.98 7.26 9.75
CA SER A 407 -2.70 7.76 11.09
C SER A 407 -2.47 6.55 12.01
N THR A 408 -1.53 6.00 11.81
CA THR A 408 -0.37 5.42 12.37
C THR A 408 -0.65 4.41 13.48
N VAL A 409 -0.31 3.21 13.14
CA VAL A 409 0.08 2.16 14.09
C VAL A 409 0.80 2.76 15.32
N LEU A 410 1.57 3.86 15.15
CA LEU A 410 2.30 4.57 16.21
C LEU A 410 1.42 5.08 17.38
N TRP A 411 0.14 5.36 17.16
CA TRP A 411 -0.74 5.85 18.25
C TRP A 411 -1.37 4.72 19.07
N THR A 412 -1.32 3.49 18.58
CA THR A 412 -1.86 2.34 19.29
C THR A 412 -1.21 2.15 20.68
N PRO A 413 0.12 2.19 20.85
CA PRO A 413 0.73 2.14 22.18
C PRO A 413 0.39 3.34 23.08
N VAL A 414 0.15 4.53 22.49
CA VAL A 414 -0.26 5.71 23.26
C VAL A 414 -1.68 5.53 23.80
N ALA A 415 -2.61 5.03 22.97
CA ALA A 415 -3.97 4.73 23.38
C ALA A 415 -4.01 3.62 24.46
N ALA A 416 -3.20 2.57 24.32
CA ALA A 416 -3.05 1.52 25.32
C ALA A 416 -2.54 2.09 26.66
N ALA A 417 -1.57 3.00 26.63
CA ALA A 417 -1.03 3.65 27.81
C ALA A 417 -2.02 4.62 28.47
N LEU A 418 -2.84 5.33 27.67
CA LEU A 418 -3.93 6.17 28.21
C LEU A 418 -4.94 5.33 28.97
N ILE A 419 -5.35 4.19 28.40
CA ILE A 419 -6.26 3.23 29.04
C ILE A 419 -5.61 2.68 30.32
N ASP A 420 -4.35 2.30 30.26
CA ASP A 420 -3.61 1.78 31.41
C ASP A 420 -3.52 2.77 32.56
N HIS A 421 -3.38 4.05 32.27
CA HIS A 421 -3.31 5.14 33.23
C HIS A 421 -4.63 5.33 34.01
N GLN A 422 -5.76 4.86 33.49
CA GLN A 422 -7.06 5.03 34.11
C GLN A 422 -7.24 4.13 35.36
N PRO A 423 -8.03 4.58 36.36
CA PRO A 423 -8.34 3.79 37.53
C PRO A 423 -9.15 2.53 37.17
N GLY A 424 -9.02 1.50 38.00
CA GLY A 424 -9.70 0.21 37.86
C GLY A 424 -8.77 -0.91 37.37
N GLU A 425 -9.12 -2.15 37.73
CA GLU A 425 -8.33 -3.35 37.40
C GLU A 425 -8.77 -3.99 36.08
N THR A 426 -10.01 -3.75 35.65
CA THR A 426 -10.59 -4.35 34.45
C THR A 426 -10.62 -3.37 33.31
N LEU A 427 -10.62 -3.91 32.07
CA LEU A 427 -10.76 -3.09 30.87
C LEU A 427 -12.08 -2.30 30.88
N ALA A 428 -13.18 -2.93 31.30
CA ALA A 428 -14.49 -2.29 31.39
C ALA A 428 -14.45 -1.02 32.27
N ALA A 429 -13.84 -1.11 33.47
CA ALA A 429 -13.69 0.02 34.38
C ALA A 429 -12.81 1.13 33.78
N LYS A 430 -11.68 0.76 33.17
CA LYS A 430 -10.76 1.71 32.53
C LYS A 430 -11.40 2.43 31.35
N LEU A 431 -12.12 1.72 30.47
CA LEU A 431 -12.84 2.34 29.35
C LEU A 431 -13.96 3.28 29.81
N ALA A 432 -14.64 2.94 30.91
CA ALA A 432 -15.64 3.82 31.50
C ALA A 432 -15.00 5.13 32.03
N ALA A 433 -13.77 5.08 32.52
CA ALA A 433 -13.03 6.26 32.94
C ALA A 433 -12.54 7.10 31.73
N VAL A 434 -11.97 6.45 30.69
CA VAL A 434 -11.53 7.14 29.46
C VAL A 434 -12.66 7.93 28.81
N ARG A 435 -13.88 7.42 28.78
CA ARG A 435 -15.05 8.11 28.20
C ARG A 435 -15.41 9.44 28.85
N ARG A 436 -14.94 9.69 30.06
CA ARG A 436 -15.18 10.92 30.81
C ARG A 436 -14.07 11.95 30.58
N LEU A 437 -12.97 11.57 29.90
CA LEU A 437 -11.86 12.47 29.67
C LEU A 437 -12.22 13.51 28.61
N THR A 438 -11.76 14.71 28.84
CA THR A 438 -11.77 15.81 27.85
C THR A 438 -10.45 15.80 27.08
N PRO A 439 -10.44 16.34 25.84
CA PRO A 439 -9.19 16.52 25.08
C PRO A 439 -8.09 17.21 25.87
N ARG A 440 -8.43 18.23 26.67
CA ARG A 440 -7.45 18.98 27.52
C ARG A 440 -6.79 18.11 28.59
N GLU A 441 -7.55 17.22 29.22
CA GLU A 441 -6.99 16.29 30.22
C GLU A 441 -6.02 15.31 29.57
N VAL A 442 -6.38 14.82 28.36
CA VAL A 442 -5.49 13.96 27.58
C VAL A 442 -4.23 14.72 27.13
N ASP A 443 -4.35 15.95 26.63
CA ASP A 443 -3.20 16.79 26.27
C ASP A 443 -2.26 17.03 27.47
N SER A 444 -2.83 17.27 28.67
CA SER A 444 -2.04 17.43 29.90
C SER A 444 -1.27 16.15 30.26
N TRP A 445 -1.91 14.98 30.09
CA TRP A 445 -1.26 13.69 30.32
C TRP A 445 -0.16 13.42 29.29
N LEU A 446 -0.40 13.71 27.99
CA LEU A 446 0.58 13.58 26.91
C LEU A 446 1.80 14.48 27.15
N ALA A 447 1.60 15.72 27.56
CA ALA A 447 2.68 16.62 27.93
C ALA A 447 3.55 16.04 29.07
N GLY A 448 2.92 15.34 30.03
CA GLY A 448 3.61 14.62 31.09
C GLY A 448 4.47 13.44 30.60
N LEU A 449 4.15 12.83 29.47
CA LEU A 449 5.01 11.81 28.83
C LEU A 449 6.26 12.45 28.22
N ALA A 450 6.12 13.59 27.55
CA ALA A 450 7.22 14.30 26.90
C ALA A 450 8.27 14.82 27.91
N THR A 451 7.84 15.22 29.12
CA THR A 451 8.75 15.78 30.15
C THR A 451 9.50 14.73 30.96
N ARG A 452 9.03 13.48 31.02
CA ARG A 452 9.61 12.42 31.87
C ARG A 452 10.90 11.82 31.35
N GLN A 453 11.17 11.94 30.05
CA GLN A 453 12.46 11.54 29.46
C GLN A 453 12.80 12.53 28.32
N PRO A 454 13.63 13.52 28.58
CA PRO A 454 14.12 14.40 27.52
C PRO A 454 14.86 13.54 26.49
N PHE A 455 14.56 13.78 25.23
CA PHE A 455 15.27 13.23 24.10
C PHE A 455 16.76 13.49 24.29
N ALA A 456 17.56 12.46 24.51
CA ALA A 456 19.01 12.61 24.56
C ALA A 456 19.45 13.03 23.16
N GLY A 457 19.62 14.33 23.02
CA GLY A 457 19.82 15.00 21.72
C GLY A 457 20.98 14.43 20.94
N VAL A 458 21.03 14.81 19.68
CA VAL A 458 21.98 14.51 18.61
C VAL A 458 23.45 14.31 19.04
N ALA A 459 23.88 14.93 20.12
CA ALA A 459 25.26 14.87 20.63
C ALA A 459 25.70 13.46 21.10
N ALA A 460 24.79 12.63 21.62
CA ALA A 460 25.15 11.31 22.11
C ALA A 460 25.23 10.24 20.99
N ALA A 461 24.44 10.39 19.93
CA ALA A 461 24.45 9.44 18.81
C ALA A 461 25.65 9.64 17.87
N THR A 462 26.17 10.87 17.75
CA THR A 462 27.32 11.21 16.91
C THR A 462 28.67 10.83 17.58
N ALA A 463 28.73 10.81 18.91
CA ALA A 463 29.94 10.46 19.65
C ALA A 463 30.25 8.95 19.64
N ALA A 464 29.27 8.08 19.39
CA ALA A 464 29.45 6.62 19.45
C ALA A 464 30.01 5.99 18.17
N ARG A 465 30.21 6.75 17.07
CA ARG A 465 30.66 6.20 15.76
C ARG A 465 31.79 6.99 15.11
N ALA A 466 32.79 7.40 15.87
CA ALA A 466 34.10 7.73 15.30
C ALA A 466 34.77 6.42 14.86
N HIS A 467 34.89 6.21 13.55
CA HIS A 467 35.50 5.00 12.99
C HIS A 467 36.98 4.84 13.37
N PRO A 468 37.41 3.64 13.80
CA PRO A 468 38.79 3.26 13.67
C PRO A 468 39.07 2.77 12.22
N ALA A 469 40.16 3.23 11.68
CA ALA A 469 40.67 2.87 10.36
C ALA A 469 40.81 1.34 10.19
N ALA A 470 40.51 0.88 8.97
CA ALA A 470 40.53 -0.51 8.58
C ALA A 470 41.93 -1.17 8.77
N THR A 471 41.94 -2.29 9.50
CA THR A 471 42.94 -3.35 9.29
C THR A 471 42.23 -4.68 9.17
N SER A 472 42.44 -5.30 8.03
CA SER A 472 41.96 -6.61 7.62
C SER A 472 42.55 -7.73 8.48
N THR A 473 41.72 -8.67 8.92
CA THR A 473 42.07 -10.11 8.93
C THR A 473 40.79 -10.97 9.01
N ALA A 474 40.72 -11.94 8.12
CA ALA A 474 39.66 -12.93 8.01
C ALA A 474 39.73 -14.00 9.11
N ALA A 475 38.57 -14.38 9.64
CA ALA A 475 38.43 -15.69 10.29
C ALA A 475 36.99 -16.22 10.09
N ARG A 476 36.90 -17.41 9.52
CA ARG A 476 35.70 -18.28 9.41
C ARG A 476 35.30 -18.80 10.76
N ALA A 477 33.99 -18.84 11.05
CA ALA A 477 33.45 -19.80 12.03
C ALA A 477 32.01 -20.23 11.67
N THR A 478 31.82 -21.50 11.81
CA THR A 478 30.67 -22.38 11.53
C THR A 478 29.55 -22.25 12.56
N GLY A 479 28.33 -22.51 12.11
CA GLY A 479 27.04 -22.84 12.64
C GLY A 479 26.78 -22.97 14.17
N GLY A 480 25.56 -22.58 14.54
CA GLY A 480 24.97 -22.91 15.84
C GLY A 480 23.71 -22.12 16.15
N ASP A 481 22.60 -22.80 16.40
CA ASP A 481 21.34 -22.32 16.94
C ASP A 481 21.47 -21.36 18.13
N ALA A 482 20.69 -20.28 18.12
CA ALA A 482 20.51 -19.50 19.36
C ALA A 482 19.15 -18.79 19.40
N ARG A 483 18.41 -19.16 20.40
CA ARG A 483 17.24 -18.48 20.98
C ARG A 483 17.63 -17.07 21.46
N GLY A 484 16.64 -16.14 21.39
CA GLY A 484 16.82 -14.72 21.67
C GLY A 484 17.35 -14.42 23.05
N ASP A 485 18.32 -13.51 23.07
CA ASP A 485 18.60 -12.61 24.16
C ASP A 485 19.37 -11.38 23.66
N ALA A 486 19.24 -10.27 24.38
CA ALA A 486 19.74 -8.95 24.03
C ALA A 486 21.24 -8.98 23.62
N ARG A 487 21.51 -8.88 22.31
CA ARG A 487 22.87 -8.76 21.79
C ARG A 487 23.28 -7.30 21.82
N GLY A 488 24.34 -7.00 22.57
CA GLY A 488 25.15 -5.81 22.37
C GLY A 488 25.64 -5.80 20.92
N GLU A 489 25.27 -4.75 20.17
CA GLU A 489 25.51 -4.63 18.74
C GLU A 489 27.03 -4.54 18.47
N ALA A 490 27.56 -5.55 17.83
CA ALA A 490 28.84 -5.44 17.13
C ALA A 490 28.69 -4.43 15.96
N PRO A 491 29.70 -3.62 15.63
CA PRO A 491 29.64 -2.72 14.47
C PRO A 491 29.29 -3.53 13.22
N ALA A 492 28.27 -3.07 12.49
CA ALA A 492 27.80 -3.72 11.27
C ALA A 492 28.98 -3.89 10.29
N ALA A 493 29.16 -5.10 9.77
CA ALA A 493 30.14 -5.38 8.73
C ALA A 493 29.89 -4.47 7.51
N PRO A 494 30.93 -4.04 6.78
CA PRO A 494 30.74 -3.26 5.56
C PRO A 494 29.77 -3.97 4.62
N LEU A 495 28.80 -3.23 4.08
CA LEU A 495 27.88 -3.77 3.09
C LEU A 495 28.66 -4.23 1.87
N PRO A 496 28.43 -5.45 1.35
CA PRO A 496 28.95 -5.83 0.04
C PRO A 496 28.30 -4.93 -1.02
N PHE A 497 28.90 -4.87 -2.19
CA PHE A 497 28.32 -4.17 -3.34
C PHE A 497 26.92 -4.70 -3.64
N LEU A 498 25.92 -3.81 -3.67
CA LEU A 498 24.52 -4.16 -3.87
C LEU A 498 24.14 -4.10 -5.35
N ARG A 499 23.70 -5.23 -5.89
CA ARG A 499 23.16 -5.40 -7.25
C ARG A 499 21.66 -5.31 -7.17
N GLY A 500 21.14 -4.08 -7.13
CA GLY A 500 19.76 -3.80 -6.73
C GLY A 500 18.80 -3.61 -7.89
N VAL A 501 17.52 -3.94 -7.65
CA VAL A 501 16.40 -3.60 -8.52
C VAL A 501 15.33 -2.89 -7.70
N SER A 502 14.86 -1.74 -8.17
CA SER A 502 13.67 -1.09 -7.60
C SER A 502 12.44 -1.90 -8.01
N LEU A 503 11.80 -2.52 -7.03
CA LEU A 503 10.65 -3.38 -7.21
C LEU A 503 9.39 -2.61 -6.87
N ALA A 504 8.72 -2.06 -7.87
CA ALA A 504 7.44 -1.38 -7.71
C ALA A 504 6.31 -2.38 -7.48
N MET A 505 5.34 -2.03 -6.65
CA MET A 505 4.16 -2.86 -6.48
C MET A 505 3.28 -2.80 -7.73
N GLU A 506 2.79 -3.94 -8.20
CA GLU A 506 1.66 -3.99 -9.13
C GLU A 506 0.36 -3.78 -8.35
N ASN A 507 -0.42 -2.77 -8.73
CA ASN A 507 -1.65 -2.39 -8.03
C ASN A 507 -2.79 -3.36 -8.33
N SER A 508 -2.60 -4.63 -8.01
CA SER A 508 -3.60 -5.70 -8.17
C SER A 508 -3.53 -6.68 -7.02
N LEU A 509 -4.63 -7.38 -6.76
CA LEU A 509 -4.69 -8.39 -5.72
C LEU A 509 -3.70 -9.53 -5.97
N GLU A 510 -3.57 -9.97 -7.22
CA GLU A 510 -2.73 -11.12 -7.62
C GLU A 510 -1.28 -10.74 -7.93
N GLY A 511 -0.97 -9.45 -8.07
CA GLY A 511 0.36 -8.97 -8.44
C GLY A 511 1.05 -8.13 -7.37
N GLY A 512 0.37 -7.80 -6.27
CA GLY A 512 0.89 -6.97 -5.18
C GLY A 512 2.03 -7.62 -4.39
N TYR A 513 2.61 -6.87 -3.46
CA TYR A 513 3.70 -7.36 -2.58
C TYR A 513 3.30 -8.55 -1.69
N HIS A 514 2.02 -8.73 -1.46
CA HIS A 514 1.43 -9.81 -0.66
C HIS A 514 1.13 -11.08 -1.46
N ALA A 515 1.20 -11.01 -2.80
CA ALA A 515 0.74 -12.09 -3.67
C ALA A 515 1.83 -13.14 -3.95
N PRO A 516 1.45 -14.41 -4.19
CA PRO A 516 2.41 -15.47 -4.56
C PRO A 516 3.20 -15.19 -5.85
N ALA A 517 2.72 -14.25 -6.69
CA ALA A 517 3.44 -13.78 -7.88
C ALA A 517 4.79 -13.13 -7.52
N LEU A 518 4.91 -12.54 -6.34
CA LEU A 518 6.14 -11.93 -5.85
C LEU A 518 7.30 -12.91 -5.80
N ASP A 519 7.08 -14.14 -5.34
CA ASP A 519 8.14 -15.15 -5.23
C ASP A 519 8.77 -15.46 -6.60
N ARG A 520 7.94 -15.64 -7.62
CA ARG A 520 8.43 -15.86 -9.00
C ARG A 520 9.21 -14.67 -9.54
N GLN A 521 8.82 -13.47 -9.15
CA GLN A 521 9.53 -12.25 -9.54
C GLN A 521 10.88 -12.13 -8.83
N LEU A 522 10.95 -12.45 -7.54
CA LEU A 522 12.20 -12.47 -6.77
C LEU A 522 13.17 -13.51 -7.33
N ASP A 523 12.70 -14.73 -7.66
CA ASP A 523 13.50 -15.77 -8.32
C ASP A 523 14.07 -15.28 -9.66
N ARG A 524 13.25 -14.62 -10.47
CA ARG A 524 13.69 -14.06 -11.75
C ARG A 524 14.78 -13.01 -11.58
N LEU A 525 14.63 -12.10 -10.61
CA LEU A 525 15.63 -11.08 -10.32
C LEU A 525 16.94 -11.70 -9.80
N ALA A 526 16.86 -12.68 -8.90
CA ALA A 526 18.03 -13.41 -8.42
C ALA A 526 18.75 -14.16 -9.56
N ALA A 527 18.00 -14.80 -10.46
CA ALA A 527 18.56 -15.49 -11.63
C ALA A 527 19.26 -14.54 -12.60
N MET A 528 18.86 -13.27 -12.69
CA MET A 528 19.54 -12.22 -13.45
C MET A 528 20.86 -11.74 -12.79
N GLY A 529 21.09 -12.11 -11.54
CA GLY A 529 22.27 -11.72 -10.76
C GLY A 529 22.03 -10.55 -9.78
N ALA A 530 20.78 -10.14 -9.56
CA ALA A 530 20.46 -9.22 -8.50
C ALA A 530 20.63 -9.90 -7.12
N ASP A 531 21.10 -9.14 -6.12
CA ASP A 531 21.22 -9.56 -4.72
C ASP A 531 20.53 -8.59 -3.75
N ALA A 532 19.82 -7.58 -4.30
CA ALA A 532 19.04 -6.63 -3.53
C ALA A 532 17.79 -6.15 -4.28
N VAL A 533 16.75 -5.76 -3.53
CA VAL A 533 15.56 -5.08 -4.05
C VAL A 533 15.26 -3.83 -3.22
N SER A 534 14.73 -2.79 -3.86
CA SER A 534 14.18 -1.61 -3.17
C SER A 534 12.65 -1.70 -3.14
N LEU A 535 12.05 -1.54 -1.96
CA LEU A 535 10.61 -1.55 -1.73
C LEU A 535 10.15 -0.14 -1.36
N MET A 536 9.05 0.32 -1.97
CA MET A 536 8.66 1.72 -1.96
C MET A 536 7.22 1.90 -1.48
N PRO A 537 6.99 2.16 -0.18
CA PRO A 537 5.70 2.67 0.26
C PRO A 537 5.51 4.13 -0.15
N PHE A 538 4.25 4.54 -0.36
CA PHE A 538 3.91 5.90 -0.75
C PHE A 538 3.00 6.57 0.29
N ALA A 539 3.31 7.83 0.63
CA ALA A 539 2.34 8.79 1.15
C ALA A 539 1.86 9.68 0.00
N PHE A 540 0.67 10.24 0.14
CA PHE A 540 0.09 11.15 -0.83
C PHE A 540 -0.05 12.56 -0.23
N GLU A 541 0.30 13.58 -1.02
CA GLU A 541 0.11 14.99 -0.74
C GLU A 541 -0.70 15.61 -1.87
N GLU A 542 -1.73 16.41 -1.57
CA GLU A 542 -2.66 16.95 -2.58
C GLU A 542 -1.99 17.91 -3.57
N GLY A 543 -0.91 18.55 -3.17
CA GLY A 543 -0.10 19.45 -3.99
C GLY A 543 1.12 19.95 -3.22
N PRO A 544 2.10 20.58 -3.88
CA PRO A 544 3.41 20.87 -3.31
C PRO A 544 3.40 21.88 -2.14
N SER A 545 2.26 22.50 -1.86
CA SER A 545 2.06 23.41 -0.72
C SER A 545 0.99 22.95 0.26
N ALA A 546 0.52 21.69 0.12
CA ALA A 546 -0.47 21.12 1.02
C ALA A 546 0.23 20.56 2.28
N PRO A 547 -0.13 21.03 3.50
CA PRO A 547 0.64 20.67 4.70
C PRO A 547 0.31 19.29 5.25
N ARG A 548 -0.63 18.56 4.63
CA ARG A 548 -1.09 17.24 5.10
C ARG A 548 -0.59 16.13 4.21
N LEU A 549 -0.06 15.06 4.82
CA LEU A 549 0.24 13.81 4.15
C LEU A 549 -0.84 12.76 4.44
N HIS A 550 -1.29 12.09 3.39
CA HIS A 550 -2.22 10.97 3.48
C HIS A 550 -1.45 9.68 3.22
N LEU A 551 -1.49 8.74 4.16
CA LEU A 551 -0.87 7.44 3.96
C LEU A 551 -1.77 6.58 3.06
N LEU A 552 -1.18 5.93 2.05
CA LEU A 552 -1.93 5.22 1.00
C LEU A 552 -2.18 3.74 1.30
N GLY A 553 -2.00 3.30 2.53
CA GLY A 553 -2.00 1.88 2.92
C GLY A 553 -3.37 1.17 3.00
N GLY A 554 -4.41 1.65 2.34
CA GLY A 554 -5.77 1.10 2.50
C GLY A 554 -6.21 0.13 1.41
N GLY A 555 -6.10 -1.16 1.64
CA GLY A 555 -6.65 -2.25 0.82
C GLY A 555 -5.60 -2.98 -0.01
N PRO A 556 -5.94 -4.21 -0.47
CA PRO A 556 -4.99 -5.15 -1.06
C PRO A 556 -4.41 -4.74 -2.43
N GLU A 557 -4.90 -3.67 -3.03
CA GLU A 557 -4.36 -3.10 -4.28
C GLU A 557 -3.44 -1.89 -4.02
N SER A 558 -2.93 -1.74 -2.79
CA SER A 558 -1.98 -0.69 -2.41
C SER A 558 -0.85 -1.26 -1.56
N GLU A 559 0.22 -0.49 -1.36
CA GLU A 559 1.35 -0.86 -0.50
C GLU A 559 0.90 -0.86 0.97
N THR A 560 0.32 -2.00 1.40
CA THR A 560 -0.10 -2.18 2.79
C THR A 560 1.10 -2.51 3.68
N ASP A 561 0.99 -2.20 4.97
CA ASP A 561 2.00 -2.55 5.97
C ASP A 561 2.36 -4.03 5.93
N VAL A 562 1.34 -4.89 5.87
CA VAL A 562 1.51 -6.35 5.81
C VAL A 562 2.17 -6.79 4.51
N GLY A 563 1.75 -6.21 3.37
CA GLY A 563 2.37 -6.49 2.07
C GLY A 563 3.85 -6.11 2.05
N LEU A 564 4.21 -4.96 2.62
CA LEU A 564 5.61 -4.51 2.74
C LEU A 564 6.44 -5.43 3.64
N VAL A 565 5.92 -5.78 4.83
CA VAL A 565 6.57 -6.72 5.74
C VAL A 565 6.75 -8.08 5.07
N HIS A 566 5.72 -8.57 4.39
CA HIS A 566 5.77 -9.81 3.61
C HIS A 566 6.86 -9.74 2.54
N ALA A 567 6.89 -8.66 1.73
CA ALA A 567 7.86 -8.51 0.65
C ALA A 567 9.32 -8.50 1.16
N VAL A 568 9.61 -7.81 2.28
CA VAL A 568 10.95 -7.85 2.91
C VAL A 568 11.32 -9.27 3.32
N ARG A 569 10.40 -10.00 3.98
CA ARG A 569 10.63 -11.38 4.44
C ARG A 569 10.82 -12.33 3.26
N ARG A 570 10.02 -12.18 2.19
CA ARG A 570 10.17 -13.00 0.98
C ARG A 570 11.47 -12.71 0.26
N ALA A 571 11.83 -11.43 0.06
CA ALA A 571 13.12 -11.06 -0.53
C ALA A 571 14.29 -11.73 0.23
N ARG A 572 14.27 -11.67 1.56
CA ARG A 572 15.28 -12.31 2.40
C ARG A 572 15.29 -13.84 2.27
N ALA A 573 14.12 -14.49 2.16
CA ALA A 573 14.01 -15.94 1.94
C ALA A 573 14.61 -16.37 0.59
N HIS A 574 14.55 -15.48 -0.42
CA HIS A 574 15.20 -15.65 -1.72
C HIS A 574 16.68 -15.19 -1.76
N GLY A 575 17.26 -14.85 -0.60
CA GLY A 575 18.67 -14.41 -0.50
C GLY A 575 18.93 -12.98 -0.95
N LEU A 576 17.88 -12.17 -1.14
CA LEU A 576 17.98 -10.77 -1.55
C LEU A 576 17.94 -9.84 -0.34
N ARG A 577 18.83 -8.83 -0.33
CA ARG A 577 18.77 -7.72 0.62
C ARG A 577 17.71 -6.72 0.24
N THR A 578 17.29 -5.91 1.20
CA THR A 578 16.22 -4.94 0.98
C THR A 578 16.63 -3.52 1.36
N LEU A 579 16.42 -2.60 0.43
CA LEU A 579 16.37 -1.15 0.70
C LEU A 579 14.90 -0.76 0.88
N TYR A 580 14.51 -0.35 2.09
CA TYR A 580 13.19 0.16 2.38
C TYR A 580 13.17 1.67 2.13
N LYS A 581 12.45 2.13 1.10
CA LYS A 581 12.56 3.50 0.56
C LYS A 581 11.20 4.21 0.51
N PRO A 582 10.74 4.86 1.60
CA PRO A 582 9.50 5.64 1.62
C PRO A 582 9.53 6.83 0.65
N HIS A 583 8.45 6.97 -0.12
CA HIS A 583 8.24 8.04 -1.10
C HIS A 583 7.06 8.94 -0.72
N VAL A 584 7.03 10.16 -1.24
CA VAL A 584 5.87 11.04 -1.22
C VAL A 584 5.39 11.22 -2.65
N TRP A 585 4.09 10.98 -2.88
CA TRP A 585 3.42 11.28 -4.11
C TRP A 585 2.74 12.64 -4.01
N VAL A 586 3.12 13.59 -4.86
CA VAL A 586 2.53 14.93 -4.88
C VAL A 586 1.48 15.01 -5.99
N GLY A 587 0.28 15.44 -5.65
CA GLY A 587 -0.83 15.58 -6.57
C GLY A 587 -0.63 16.70 -7.61
N GLY A 588 -1.56 16.80 -8.56
CA GLY A 588 -1.52 17.82 -9.60
C GLY A 588 -0.39 17.67 -10.62
N GLY A 589 0.29 16.51 -10.67
CA GLY A 589 1.42 16.30 -11.56
C GLY A 589 2.71 16.97 -11.11
N SER A 590 2.80 17.39 -9.85
CA SER A 590 4.00 18.01 -9.26
C SER A 590 5.04 16.96 -8.88
N TRP A 591 6.29 17.35 -8.90
CA TRP A 591 7.40 16.53 -8.46
C TRP A 591 7.61 16.68 -6.94
N PRO A 592 8.02 15.61 -6.19
CA PRO A 592 8.29 15.71 -4.74
C PRO A 592 9.27 16.80 -4.34
N GLY A 593 10.22 17.13 -5.21
CA GLY A 593 11.16 18.21 -4.99
C GLY A 593 10.57 19.61 -5.03
N ASP A 594 9.32 19.78 -5.49
CA ASP A 594 8.60 21.07 -5.48
C ASP A 594 7.92 21.36 -4.14
N VAL A 595 7.97 20.43 -3.17
CA VAL A 595 7.34 20.58 -1.84
C VAL A 595 7.89 21.81 -1.13
N ALA A 596 7.00 22.80 -0.93
CA ALA A 596 7.34 24.06 -0.28
C ALA A 596 6.11 24.67 0.41
N MET A 597 6.14 24.74 1.72
CA MET A 597 5.05 25.26 2.53
C MET A 597 5.08 26.81 2.56
N ARG A 598 3.90 27.40 2.66
CA ARG A 598 3.71 28.86 2.58
C ARG A 598 4.20 29.61 3.81
N ASP A 599 4.16 28.98 4.97
CA ASP A 599 4.52 29.57 6.25
C ASP A 599 5.00 28.52 7.27
N GLU A 600 5.50 28.98 8.41
CA GLU A 600 6.02 28.11 9.47
C GLU A 600 4.96 27.23 10.13
N ALA A 601 3.69 27.62 10.12
CA ALA A 601 2.61 26.80 10.66
C ALA A 601 2.36 25.58 9.75
N ALA A 602 2.31 25.82 8.44
CA ALA A 602 2.19 24.78 7.43
C ALA A 602 3.42 23.83 7.43
N TRP A 603 4.64 24.38 7.58
CA TRP A 603 5.86 23.56 7.74
C TRP A 603 5.81 22.66 8.97
N ARG A 604 5.37 23.17 10.14
CA ARG A 604 5.23 22.34 11.35
C ARG A 604 4.21 21.22 11.16
N GLU A 605 3.11 21.47 10.48
CA GLU A 605 2.10 20.47 10.18
C GLU A 605 2.66 19.40 9.23
N TRP A 606 3.31 19.79 8.14
CA TRP A 606 3.94 18.90 7.18
C TRP A 606 5.00 18.03 7.84
N TRP A 607 5.95 18.60 8.60
CA TRP A 607 6.99 17.87 9.28
C TRP A 607 6.44 16.89 10.33
N ARG A 608 5.37 17.25 11.02
CA ARG A 608 4.69 16.34 11.96
C ARG A 608 4.17 15.10 11.25
N ASP A 609 3.47 15.28 10.12
CA ASP A 609 2.90 14.18 9.35
C ASP A 609 4.01 13.37 8.65
N TYR A 610 5.05 14.03 8.12
CA TYR A 610 6.19 13.36 7.49
C TYR A 610 7.01 12.54 8.49
N ARG A 611 7.28 13.05 9.69
CA ARG A 611 7.92 12.28 10.78
C ARG A 611 7.10 11.04 11.12
N ARG A 612 5.79 11.19 11.30
CA ARG A 612 4.87 10.05 11.56
C ARG A 612 4.99 9.00 10.47
N TYR A 613 4.97 9.42 9.21
CA TYR A 613 5.10 8.55 8.06
C TYR A 613 6.42 7.78 8.06
N VAL A 614 7.54 8.48 8.13
CA VAL A 614 8.87 7.85 8.07
C VAL A 614 9.12 6.95 9.28
N LEU A 615 8.74 7.37 10.48
CA LEU A 615 8.94 6.58 11.71
C LEU A 615 8.04 5.33 11.75
N HIS A 616 6.82 5.42 11.21
CA HIS A 616 5.97 4.25 11.00
C HIS A 616 6.70 3.21 10.14
N HIS A 617 7.21 3.61 8.99
CA HIS A 617 7.94 2.70 8.10
C HIS A 617 9.29 2.24 8.67
N ALA A 618 9.95 3.04 9.50
CA ALA A 618 11.16 2.61 10.20
C ALA A 618 10.89 1.48 11.22
N VAL A 619 9.72 1.50 11.89
CA VAL A 619 9.26 0.38 12.75
C VAL A 619 9.03 -0.88 11.91
N LEU A 620 8.32 -0.76 10.78
CA LEU A 620 8.05 -1.88 9.88
C LEU A 620 9.33 -2.45 9.27
N ALA A 621 10.23 -1.59 8.79
CA ALA A 621 11.53 -1.98 8.25
C ALA A 621 12.38 -2.77 9.27
N ARG A 622 12.42 -2.29 10.52
CA ARG A 622 13.05 -3.04 11.62
C ARG A 622 12.37 -4.38 11.85
N TRP A 623 11.05 -4.39 11.97
CA TRP A 623 10.27 -5.59 12.29
C TRP A 623 10.40 -6.66 11.21
N SER A 624 10.32 -6.26 9.96
CA SER A 624 10.49 -7.16 8.81
C SER A 624 11.92 -7.63 8.59
N GLY A 625 12.92 -6.94 9.15
CA GLY A 625 14.34 -7.25 8.99
C GLY A 625 14.95 -6.67 7.72
N ALA A 626 14.49 -5.48 7.27
CA ALA A 626 15.09 -4.76 6.16
C ALA A 626 16.57 -4.43 6.42
N ASP A 627 17.40 -4.47 5.36
CA ASP A 627 18.84 -4.30 5.49
C ASP A 627 19.25 -2.83 5.48
N LEU A 628 18.56 -1.97 4.68
CA LEU A 628 18.82 -0.54 4.54
C LEU A 628 17.51 0.24 4.61
N PHE A 629 17.60 1.50 5.01
CA PHE A 629 16.44 2.40 5.06
C PHE A 629 16.79 3.77 4.48
N SER A 630 15.92 4.28 3.58
CA SER A 630 15.99 5.66 3.11
C SER A 630 15.07 6.55 3.92
N ILE A 631 15.60 7.66 4.43
CA ILE A 631 14.81 8.64 5.21
C ILE A 631 13.92 9.53 4.34
N GLY A 632 14.05 9.45 3.03
CA GLY A 632 13.27 10.21 2.05
C GLY A 632 13.78 9.99 0.63
N CYS A 633 13.04 10.55 -0.33
CA CYS A 633 13.31 10.45 -1.76
C CYS A 633 12.96 11.77 -2.45
N GLU A 634 13.97 12.39 -3.09
CA GLU A 634 13.85 13.58 -3.95
C GLU A 634 13.07 14.78 -3.37
N LEU A 635 13.13 15.02 -2.07
CA LEU A 635 12.46 16.12 -1.39
C LEU A 635 13.30 17.40 -1.40
N SER A 636 13.77 17.82 -2.58
CA SER A 636 14.73 18.93 -2.77
C SER A 636 14.27 20.24 -2.13
N GLY A 637 12.96 20.58 -2.23
CA GLY A 637 12.41 21.80 -1.66
C GLY A 637 12.42 21.85 -0.12
N THR A 638 12.63 20.70 0.54
CA THR A 638 12.69 20.62 2.02
C THR A 638 14.13 20.69 2.56
N LEU A 639 15.17 20.67 1.71
CA LEU A 639 16.56 20.56 2.15
C LEU A 639 17.03 21.76 2.97
N GLY A 640 16.41 22.92 2.80
CA GLY A 640 16.65 24.09 3.65
C GLY A 640 16.26 23.91 5.13
N ARG A 641 15.53 22.85 5.45
CA ARG A 641 15.06 22.51 6.80
C ARG A 641 16.03 21.54 7.50
N ALA A 642 17.28 21.95 7.63
CA ALA A 642 18.35 21.10 8.10
C ALA A 642 18.12 20.52 9.50
N GLU A 643 17.49 21.28 10.40
CA GLU A 643 17.28 20.85 11.79
C GLU A 643 16.19 19.79 11.87
N GLU A 644 15.10 19.95 11.14
CA GLU A 644 14.01 18.97 11.06
C GLU A 644 14.51 17.62 10.49
N TRP A 645 15.38 17.66 9.48
CA TRP A 645 16.04 16.48 8.94
C TRP A 645 16.95 15.80 9.98
N ARG A 646 17.76 16.57 10.73
CA ARG A 646 18.62 16.01 11.78
C ARG A 646 17.82 15.32 12.87
N GLN A 647 16.72 15.94 13.30
CA GLN A 647 15.81 15.36 14.29
C GLN A 647 15.18 14.08 13.79
N LEU A 648 14.73 14.04 12.53
CA LEU A 648 14.19 12.83 11.91
C LEU A 648 15.22 11.72 11.86
N ILE A 649 16.45 11.99 11.40
CA ILE A 649 17.56 11.01 11.36
C ILE A 649 17.82 10.46 12.76
N ALA A 650 17.89 11.32 13.77
CA ALA A 650 18.11 10.90 15.15
C ALA A 650 16.97 10.00 15.67
N ALA A 651 15.71 10.31 15.32
CA ALA A 651 14.57 9.50 15.71
C ALA A 651 14.55 8.13 15.00
N VAL A 652 14.88 8.08 13.70
CA VAL A 652 15.01 6.83 12.93
C VAL A 652 16.12 5.94 13.50
N ARG A 653 17.26 6.52 13.84
CA ARG A 653 18.41 5.78 14.44
C ARG A 653 18.05 5.05 15.73
N GLN A 654 17.10 5.53 16.50
CA GLN A 654 16.68 4.85 17.74
C GLN A 654 15.86 3.60 17.50
N VAL A 655 15.24 3.47 16.35
CA VAL A 655 14.38 2.33 16.03
C VAL A 655 14.98 1.41 14.97
N PHE A 656 15.63 1.96 13.93
CA PHE A 656 16.24 1.19 12.87
C PHE A 656 17.76 1.13 13.03
N PRO A 657 18.34 -0.05 13.29
CA PRO A 657 19.78 -0.18 13.57
C PRO A 657 20.65 -0.23 12.32
N GLY A 658 20.07 -0.51 11.15
CA GLY A 658 20.78 -0.66 9.88
C GLY A 658 21.29 0.65 9.29
N PRO A 659 22.01 0.56 8.17
CA PRO A 659 22.48 1.73 7.43
C PRO A 659 21.36 2.62 6.94
N LEU A 660 21.57 3.94 7.04
CA LEU A 660 20.63 4.96 6.56
C LEU A 660 21.19 5.68 5.33
N THR A 661 20.30 6.02 4.42
CA THR A 661 20.55 6.89 3.28
C THR A 661 19.40 7.88 3.08
N TYR A 662 19.57 8.81 2.17
CA TYR A 662 18.56 9.63 1.54
C TYR A 662 18.70 9.47 0.04
N ALA A 663 17.61 9.25 -0.69
CA ALA A 663 17.63 9.15 -2.14
C ALA A 663 17.53 10.57 -2.73
N GLY A 664 18.68 11.21 -2.93
CA GLY A 664 18.77 12.58 -3.44
C GLY A 664 18.55 12.66 -4.93
N ASN A 665 17.93 13.73 -5.41
CA ASN A 665 17.80 13.99 -6.83
C ASN A 665 19.16 14.32 -7.48
N TRP A 666 19.38 13.80 -8.67
CA TRP A 666 20.61 14.00 -9.46
C TRP A 666 20.91 15.46 -9.80
N SER A 667 19.92 16.34 -9.80
CA SER A 667 20.04 17.71 -10.28
C SER A 667 20.55 18.72 -9.25
N GLY A 668 20.85 18.31 -8.00
CA GLY A 668 21.38 19.25 -7.00
C GLY A 668 21.46 18.72 -5.58
N ASP A 669 20.72 17.68 -5.20
CA ASP A 669 20.64 17.23 -3.81
C ASP A 669 21.99 16.72 -3.27
N LEU A 670 22.86 16.21 -4.14
CA LEU A 670 24.22 15.78 -3.76
C LEU A 670 25.02 16.90 -3.09
N GLU A 671 24.85 18.12 -3.59
CA GLU A 671 25.55 19.31 -3.11
C GLU A 671 24.75 20.05 -2.02
N LEU A 672 23.41 20.00 -2.05
CA LEU A 672 22.54 20.82 -1.22
C LEU A 672 22.09 20.17 0.09
N ALA A 673 22.02 18.83 0.18
CA ALA A 673 21.54 18.17 1.38
C ALA A 673 22.53 18.33 2.55
N PRO A 674 22.08 18.94 3.67
CA PRO A 674 22.97 19.39 4.76
C PRO A 674 23.24 18.32 5.82
N PHE A 675 22.93 17.04 5.54
CA PHE A 675 22.92 15.97 6.56
C PHE A 675 23.67 14.70 6.15
N TRP A 676 24.42 14.70 5.03
CA TRP A 676 25.13 13.50 4.56
C TRP A 676 26.07 12.90 5.60
N GLU A 677 26.72 13.74 6.41
CA GLU A 677 27.61 13.28 7.49
C GLU A 677 26.90 12.47 8.59
N GLN A 678 25.57 12.59 8.71
CA GLN A 678 24.75 11.86 9.67
C GLN A 678 24.20 10.56 9.10
N LEU A 679 24.35 10.34 7.79
CA LEU A 679 23.96 9.13 7.09
C LEU A 679 25.17 8.20 6.89
N ASP A 680 24.90 6.93 6.60
CA ASP A 680 25.94 5.93 6.34
C ASP A 680 26.35 5.92 4.87
N LEU A 681 25.43 6.31 3.98
CA LEU A 681 25.61 6.31 2.53
C LEU A 681 25.09 7.63 1.94
N VAL A 682 25.77 8.13 0.91
CA VAL A 682 25.24 9.16 0.02
C VAL A 682 24.39 8.48 -1.03
N GLY A 683 23.08 8.67 -1.01
CA GLY A 683 22.14 8.10 -1.97
C GLY A 683 21.83 9.07 -3.10
N VAL A 684 21.66 8.57 -4.31
CA VAL A 684 21.26 9.40 -5.45
C VAL A 684 20.39 8.63 -6.44
N ASP A 685 19.30 9.25 -6.85
CA ASP A 685 18.49 8.83 -7.98
C ASP A 685 19.12 9.38 -9.25
N ALA A 686 19.91 8.49 -9.93
CA ALA A 686 20.96 8.87 -10.88
C ALA A 686 20.42 8.96 -12.32
N TYR A 687 19.56 9.91 -12.59
CA TYR A 687 19.01 10.18 -13.92
C TYR A 687 19.85 11.24 -14.70
N PHE A 688 21.17 11.15 -14.59
CA PHE A 688 22.08 12.08 -15.29
C PHE A 688 22.03 11.88 -16.80
N PRO A 689 21.82 12.95 -17.60
CA PRO A 689 21.99 12.87 -19.04
C PRO A 689 23.42 12.46 -19.42
N LEU A 690 23.54 11.52 -20.36
CA LEU A 690 24.86 11.10 -20.90
C LEU A 690 25.31 11.91 -22.08
N SER A 691 24.38 12.50 -22.84
CA SER A 691 24.65 13.44 -23.93
C SER A 691 23.43 14.31 -24.19
N PRO A 692 23.58 15.58 -24.58
CA PRO A 692 22.48 16.41 -25.06
C PRO A 692 22.11 16.09 -26.53
N ASP A 693 22.97 15.38 -27.29
CA ASP A 693 22.74 15.03 -28.69
C ASP A 693 21.85 13.76 -28.82
N PRO A 694 20.65 13.86 -29.37
CA PRO A 694 19.79 12.69 -29.60
C PRO A 694 20.38 11.68 -30.62
N ALA A 695 21.40 12.07 -31.39
CA ALA A 695 22.11 11.20 -32.33
C ALA A 695 23.45 10.69 -31.76
N ALA A 696 23.70 10.88 -30.44
CA ALA A 696 24.95 10.50 -29.81
C ALA A 696 25.34 9.05 -30.09
N GLY A 697 26.53 8.83 -30.57
CA GLY A 697 27.10 7.52 -30.80
C GLY A 697 27.76 6.94 -29.54
N ARG A 698 28.15 5.65 -29.61
CA ARG A 698 28.75 4.90 -28.49
C ARG A 698 29.90 5.62 -27.78
N ALA A 699 30.81 6.24 -28.56
CA ALA A 699 31.96 6.94 -28.00
C ALA A 699 31.56 8.19 -27.20
N GLU A 700 30.55 8.89 -27.64
CA GLU A 700 30.03 10.06 -26.93
C GLU A 700 29.29 9.67 -25.67
N LEU A 701 28.40 8.66 -25.71
CA LEU A 701 27.74 8.13 -24.52
C LEU A 701 28.76 7.63 -23.48
N ALA A 702 29.85 6.99 -23.92
CA ALA A 702 30.92 6.55 -23.01
C ALA A 702 31.65 7.74 -22.34
N ARG A 703 31.91 8.84 -23.09
CA ARG A 703 32.47 10.07 -22.51
C ARG A 703 31.52 10.71 -21.48
N GLY A 704 30.23 10.82 -21.82
CA GLY A 704 29.23 11.34 -20.90
C GLY A 704 29.09 10.48 -19.63
N ALA A 705 29.07 9.16 -19.78
CA ALA A 705 29.06 8.22 -18.66
C ALA A 705 30.29 8.38 -17.75
N ALA A 706 31.51 8.55 -18.33
CA ALA A 706 32.72 8.81 -17.57
C ALA A 706 32.63 10.13 -16.77
N ALA A 707 32.04 11.17 -17.34
CA ALA A 707 31.83 12.44 -16.64
C ALA A 707 30.85 12.29 -15.45
N VAL A 708 29.76 11.53 -15.64
CA VAL A 708 28.81 11.18 -14.55
C VAL A 708 29.53 10.43 -13.44
N VAL A 709 30.31 9.40 -13.76
CA VAL A 709 31.07 8.61 -12.79
C VAL A 709 32.05 9.47 -12.02
N ALA A 710 32.74 10.40 -12.67
CA ALA A 710 33.64 11.34 -12.02
C ALA A 710 32.94 12.25 -11.02
N ARG A 711 31.72 12.75 -11.36
CA ARG A 711 30.89 13.56 -10.43
C ARG A 711 30.44 12.74 -9.21
N LEU A 712 29.99 11.50 -9.42
CA LEU A 712 29.60 10.59 -8.34
C LEU A 712 30.76 10.28 -7.39
N ALA A 713 31.93 10.00 -7.94
CA ALA A 713 33.17 9.78 -7.15
C ALA A 713 33.53 11.01 -6.32
N ALA A 714 33.47 12.21 -6.93
CA ALA A 714 33.76 13.47 -6.24
C ALA A 714 32.77 13.70 -5.07
N ALA A 715 31.48 13.43 -5.23
CA ALA A 715 30.48 13.54 -4.17
C ALA A 715 30.77 12.56 -3.01
N SER A 716 31.08 11.30 -3.31
CA SER A 716 31.47 10.31 -2.30
C SER A 716 32.66 10.77 -1.49
N HIS A 717 33.72 11.28 -2.15
CA HIS A 717 34.90 11.79 -1.51
C HIS A 717 34.64 13.05 -0.68
N ALA A 718 33.84 13.99 -1.18
CA ALA A 718 33.50 15.23 -0.48
C ALA A 718 32.78 14.95 0.84
N HIS A 719 31.82 14.03 0.82
CA HIS A 719 31.04 13.65 2.00
C HIS A 719 31.69 12.54 2.85
N ARG A 720 32.81 11.96 2.38
CA ARG A 720 33.51 10.85 3.06
C ARG A 720 32.58 9.68 3.40
N ARG A 721 31.68 9.33 2.49
CA ARG A 721 30.73 8.23 2.59
C ARG A 721 30.68 7.44 1.30
N PRO A 722 30.50 6.12 1.36
CA PRO A 722 30.22 5.35 0.16
C PRO A 722 28.93 5.88 -0.51
N LEU A 723 28.90 5.85 -1.83
CA LEU A 723 27.75 6.31 -2.61
C LEU A 723 26.90 5.12 -3.04
N LEU A 724 25.59 5.28 -3.01
CA LEU A 724 24.61 4.31 -3.47
C LEU A 724 23.75 4.95 -4.57
N LEU A 725 23.69 4.33 -5.76
CA LEU A 725 22.68 4.69 -6.75
C LEU A 725 21.35 4.09 -6.29
N THR A 726 20.54 4.89 -5.63
CA THR A 726 19.23 4.47 -5.09
C THR A 726 18.22 4.26 -6.20
N GLU A 727 18.41 4.92 -7.34
CA GLU A 727 17.79 4.64 -8.62
C GLU A 727 18.79 4.88 -9.76
N VAL A 728 18.66 4.09 -10.82
CA VAL A 728 19.28 4.34 -12.12
C VAL A 728 18.37 3.79 -13.20
N GLY A 729 17.93 4.63 -14.11
CA GLY A 729 16.94 4.24 -15.11
C GLY A 729 17.08 4.96 -16.44
N PHE A 730 16.75 4.21 -17.49
CA PHE A 730 16.56 4.71 -18.86
C PHE A 730 15.29 4.08 -19.41
N ALA A 731 14.35 4.89 -19.90
CA ALA A 731 13.16 4.36 -20.54
C ALA A 731 13.49 3.74 -21.91
N ALA A 732 12.68 2.78 -22.37
CA ALA A 732 12.85 2.15 -23.67
C ALA A 732 12.36 3.08 -24.81
N CYS A 733 12.93 4.28 -24.92
CA CYS A 733 12.60 5.28 -25.94
C CYS A 733 13.83 5.81 -26.65
N ARG A 734 13.60 6.41 -27.83
CA ARG A 734 14.65 7.03 -28.64
C ARG A 734 15.39 8.11 -27.87
N ALA A 735 16.72 8.09 -27.95
CA ALA A 735 17.63 9.06 -27.32
C ALA A 735 17.37 9.23 -25.80
N THR A 736 17.02 8.15 -25.10
CA THR A 736 16.70 8.14 -23.66
C THR A 736 17.80 8.76 -22.79
N TRP A 737 19.04 8.77 -23.26
CA TRP A 737 20.21 9.38 -22.59
C TRP A 737 20.18 10.90 -22.52
N THR A 738 19.31 11.58 -23.31
CA THR A 738 19.19 13.06 -23.25
C THR A 738 18.37 13.53 -22.08
N ALA A 739 17.38 12.74 -21.64
CA ALA A 739 16.51 13.02 -20.53
C ALA A 739 16.10 11.71 -19.81
N PRO A 740 17.03 11.04 -19.12
CA PRO A 740 16.83 9.71 -18.54
C PRO A 740 15.66 9.60 -17.56
N HIS A 741 15.27 10.71 -16.93
CA HIS A 741 14.18 10.82 -15.99
C HIS A 741 12.77 10.79 -16.64
N ARG A 742 12.67 10.68 -17.97
CA ARG A 742 11.38 10.76 -18.69
C ARG A 742 11.00 9.42 -19.28
N GLU A 743 9.71 9.12 -19.20
CA GLU A 743 9.05 8.04 -19.96
C GLU A 743 8.33 8.60 -21.18
N GLY A 744 8.00 7.72 -22.13
CA GLY A 744 7.24 8.07 -23.32
C GLY A 744 8.12 8.38 -24.54
N GLY A 745 7.47 8.80 -25.63
CA GLY A 745 8.12 9.04 -26.91
C GLY A 745 8.17 7.81 -27.82
N THR A 746 9.04 7.80 -28.82
CA THR A 746 9.16 6.69 -29.78
C THR A 746 9.86 5.50 -29.11
N PRO A 747 9.27 4.29 -29.07
CA PRO A 747 9.90 3.13 -28.47
C PRO A 747 11.25 2.78 -29.09
N SER A 748 12.25 2.47 -28.26
CA SER A 748 13.58 2.00 -28.66
C SER A 748 14.27 1.21 -27.53
N GLN A 749 14.18 -0.12 -27.60
CA GLN A 749 14.92 -0.99 -26.67
C GLN A 749 16.43 -0.92 -26.89
N ALA A 750 16.87 -0.65 -28.13
CA ALA A 750 18.28 -0.52 -28.47
C ALA A 750 18.91 0.70 -27.79
N ASP A 751 18.22 1.85 -27.79
CA ASP A 751 18.70 3.06 -27.13
C ASP A 751 18.74 2.87 -25.58
N GLN A 752 17.73 2.22 -25.02
CA GLN A 752 17.73 1.83 -23.59
C GLN A 752 18.95 0.98 -23.24
N ALA A 753 19.20 -0.08 -24.02
CA ALA A 753 20.34 -0.97 -23.79
C ALA A 753 21.69 -0.26 -23.98
N ALA A 754 21.79 0.64 -24.97
CA ALA A 754 23.00 1.43 -25.23
C ALA A 754 23.33 2.38 -24.05
N ALA A 755 22.30 3.03 -23.48
CA ALA A 755 22.47 3.92 -22.34
C ALA A 755 22.94 3.16 -21.09
N TYR A 756 22.32 2.02 -20.76
CA TYR A 756 22.78 1.16 -19.65
C TYR A 756 24.18 0.63 -19.89
N ALA A 757 24.49 0.16 -21.10
CA ALA A 757 25.82 -0.35 -21.43
C ALA A 757 26.90 0.74 -21.30
N ALA A 758 26.62 1.98 -21.69
CA ALA A 758 27.56 3.09 -21.55
C ALA A 758 27.81 3.44 -20.08
N LEU A 759 26.73 3.63 -19.29
CA LEU A 759 26.85 3.99 -17.89
C LEU A 759 27.53 2.88 -17.06
N PHE A 760 27.06 1.65 -17.15
CA PHE A 760 27.60 0.52 -16.40
C PHE A 760 28.98 0.09 -16.88
N GLY A 761 29.30 0.37 -18.16
CA GLY A 761 30.66 0.21 -18.71
C GLY A 761 31.68 1.12 -18.05
N ALA A 762 31.31 2.37 -17.79
CA ALA A 762 32.14 3.36 -17.12
C ALA A 762 32.18 3.22 -15.60
N LEU A 763 31.05 2.82 -14.99
CA LEU A 763 30.87 2.80 -13.53
C LEU A 763 31.72 1.71 -12.86
N GLY A 764 31.73 0.49 -13.36
CA GLY A 764 32.39 -0.64 -12.70
C GLY A 764 31.93 -0.85 -11.27
N HIS A 765 32.81 -1.44 -10.42
CA HIS A 765 32.55 -1.62 -8.97
C HIS A 765 33.70 -0.98 -8.15
N PRO A 766 33.86 0.35 -8.19
CA PRO A 766 34.93 1.01 -7.44
C PRO A 766 34.62 0.99 -5.93
N PRO A 767 35.66 1.05 -5.05
CA PRO A 767 35.44 0.96 -3.59
C PRO A 767 34.57 2.03 -2.98
N TRP A 768 34.40 3.17 -3.65
CA TRP A 768 33.51 4.24 -3.19
C TRP A 768 32.05 4.02 -3.52
N LEU A 769 31.73 3.05 -4.37
CA LEU A 769 30.35 2.74 -4.77
C LEU A 769 29.82 1.53 -3.99
N ALA A 770 28.79 1.73 -3.20
CA ALA A 770 28.14 0.68 -2.41
C ALA A 770 27.16 -0.18 -3.21
N GLY A 771 26.68 0.29 -4.36
CA GLY A 771 25.75 -0.46 -5.20
C GLY A 771 24.91 0.42 -6.12
N ALA A 772 24.02 -0.23 -6.89
CA ALA A 772 23.10 0.43 -7.80
C ALA A 772 21.76 -0.32 -7.86
N PHE A 773 20.66 0.42 -7.78
CA PHE A 773 19.30 -0.10 -7.94
C PHE A 773 18.74 0.33 -9.28
N VAL A 774 18.49 -0.63 -10.18
CA VAL A 774 17.92 -0.35 -11.50
C VAL A 774 16.43 -0.04 -11.37
N TRP A 775 16.00 1.04 -11.93
CA TRP A 775 14.61 1.46 -12.03
C TRP A 775 13.99 0.98 -13.34
N LYS A 776 12.96 0.15 -13.40
CA LYS A 776 12.29 -0.63 -12.35
C LYS A 776 11.73 -1.95 -12.88
N ALA A 777 11.43 -2.88 -11.99
CA ALA A 777 10.59 -4.04 -12.23
C ALA A 777 9.30 -3.95 -11.39
N PHE A 778 8.27 -4.78 -11.70
CA PHE A 778 7.02 -4.84 -10.94
C PHE A 778 6.86 -6.18 -10.23
N SER A 779 6.24 -6.18 -9.05
CA SER A 779 6.06 -7.38 -8.22
C SER A 779 5.27 -8.50 -8.91
N GLY A 780 4.28 -8.16 -9.74
CA GLY A 780 3.44 -9.11 -10.50
C GLY A 780 3.95 -9.43 -11.91
N GLU A 781 5.07 -8.87 -12.34
CA GLU A 781 5.52 -8.93 -13.74
C GLU A 781 5.82 -10.36 -14.22
N ALA A 782 6.33 -11.22 -13.34
CA ALA A 782 6.54 -12.64 -13.64
C ALA A 782 5.24 -13.41 -13.89
N ALA A 783 4.13 -13.05 -13.24
CA ALA A 783 2.82 -13.63 -13.51
C ALA A 783 2.27 -13.23 -14.90
N ALA A 784 2.67 -12.06 -15.41
CA ALA A 784 2.34 -11.64 -16.77
C ALA A 784 3.03 -12.51 -17.85
N ALA A 785 4.04 -13.30 -17.49
CA ALA A 785 4.67 -14.25 -18.38
C ALA A 785 3.71 -15.38 -18.83
N ASP A 786 2.65 -15.64 -18.07
CA ASP A 786 1.59 -16.60 -18.40
C ASP A 786 0.61 -16.08 -19.47
N ARG A 787 0.71 -14.81 -19.85
CA ARG A 787 -0.08 -14.24 -20.96
C ARG A 787 0.37 -14.81 -22.31
N PRO A 788 -0.53 -14.89 -23.32
CA PRO A 788 -0.16 -15.35 -24.67
C PRO A 788 1.09 -14.63 -25.20
N ALA A 789 2.04 -15.39 -25.72
CA ALA A 789 3.35 -14.89 -26.14
C ALA A 789 3.27 -13.70 -27.14
N ALA A 790 2.24 -13.69 -28.03
CA ALA A 790 2.01 -12.60 -28.97
C ALA A 790 1.61 -11.26 -28.27
N ALA A 791 0.76 -11.31 -27.25
CA ALA A 791 0.34 -10.13 -26.49
C ALA A 791 1.51 -9.55 -25.67
N ARG A 792 2.35 -10.46 -25.10
CA ARG A 792 3.56 -10.08 -24.37
C ARG A 792 4.59 -9.39 -25.28
N ARG A 793 4.93 -9.99 -26.43
CA ARG A 793 5.88 -9.39 -27.38
C ARG A 793 5.42 -8.03 -27.90
N ARG A 794 4.14 -7.89 -28.25
CA ARG A 794 3.59 -6.61 -28.71
C ARG A 794 3.73 -5.51 -27.65
N ARG A 795 3.50 -5.84 -26.36
CA ARG A 795 3.67 -4.89 -25.25
C ARG A 795 5.14 -4.52 -25.03
N GLU A 796 6.04 -5.49 -25.07
CA GLU A 796 7.48 -5.31 -24.90
C GLU A 796 8.06 -4.43 -26.03
N GLU A 797 7.54 -4.53 -27.27
CA GLU A 797 8.01 -3.79 -28.44
C GLU A 797 7.47 -2.35 -28.51
N THR A 798 6.30 -2.07 -27.92
CA THR A 798 5.61 -0.78 -28.10
C THR A 798 5.67 0.14 -26.89
N ALA A 799 6.05 -0.35 -25.72
CA ALA A 799 6.08 0.46 -24.50
C ALA A 799 7.41 1.22 -24.35
N ALA A 800 7.32 2.55 -24.25
CA ALA A 800 8.44 3.47 -24.00
C ALA A 800 8.54 3.81 -22.50
N ASP A 801 8.63 2.79 -21.66
CA ASP A 801 8.69 2.86 -20.19
C ASP A 801 10.02 2.32 -19.64
N PHE A 802 10.22 2.41 -18.31
CA PHE A 802 11.44 1.98 -17.63
C PHE A 802 11.59 0.46 -17.45
N ARG A 803 10.60 -0.35 -17.80
CA ARG A 803 10.77 -1.81 -17.71
C ARG A 803 11.95 -2.27 -18.55
N PHE A 804 12.70 -3.21 -18.00
CA PHE A 804 13.89 -3.75 -18.67
C PHE A 804 13.84 -5.28 -18.81
N LEU A 805 13.07 -5.96 -17.97
CA LEU A 805 12.92 -7.43 -18.02
C LEU A 805 12.25 -7.87 -19.33
N GLY A 806 12.84 -8.87 -19.99
CA GLY A 806 12.43 -9.32 -21.32
C GLY A 806 12.87 -8.43 -22.48
N ARG A 807 13.62 -7.32 -22.21
CA ARG A 807 14.11 -6.37 -23.22
C ARG A 807 15.64 -6.47 -23.40
N GLN A 808 16.17 -5.81 -24.42
CA GLN A 808 17.62 -5.81 -24.70
C GLN A 808 18.46 -5.27 -23.55
N ALA A 809 17.92 -4.35 -22.74
CA ALA A 809 18.58 -3.78 -21.57
C ALA A 809 18.86 -4.82 -20.46
N GLU A 810 18.04 -5.88 -20.33
CA GLU A 810 18.24 -6.94 -19.35
C GLU A 810 19.64 -7.57 -19.46
N ALA A 811 20.10 -7.83 -20.69
CA ALA A 811 21.42 -8.40 -20.90
C ALA A 811 22.57 -7.45 -20.48
N ALA A 812 22.43 -6.14 -20.68
CA ALA A 812 23.41 -5.15 -20.26
C ALA A 812 23.48 -5.04 -18.72
N ILE A 813 22.34 -5.10 -18.05
CA ILE A 813 22.23 -5.06 -16.59
C ILE A 813 22.79 -6.34 -15.98
N ALA A 814 22.41 -7.52 -16.49
CA ALA A 814 22.91 -8.81 -16.03
C ALA A 814 24.44 -8.93 -16.21
N ALA A 815 24.99 -8.43 -17.33
CA ALA A 815 26.42 -8.37 -17.57
C ALA A 815 27.14 -7.45 -16.57
N TYR A 816 26.54 -6.36 -16.13
CA TYR A 816 27.07 -5.51 -15.07
C TYR A 816 27.07 -6.22 -13.71
N TYR A 817 25.98 -6.90 -13.35
CA TYR A 817 25.86 -7.62 -12.10
C TYR A 817 26.75 -8.85 -12.00
N SER A 818 27.12 -9.48 -13.11
CA SER A 818 28.03 -10.62 -13.14
C SER A 818 29.51 -10.28 -12.95
N ARG A 819 29.89 -8.98 -13.03
CA ARG A 819 31.27 -8.54 -12.76
C ARG A 819 31.62 -8.80 -11.29
N ARG A 820 32.83 -9.32 -11.05
CA ARG A 820 33.36 -9.57 -9.70
C ARG A 820 34.23 -8.39 -9.24
#